data_6bcfd21ad410bbea51129378df005afe
#
_entry.id   6bcfd21ad410bbea51129378df005afe
#
_cell.length_a   1.000
_cell.length_b   1.000
_cell.length_c   1.000
_cell.angle_alpha   90.00
_cell.angle_beta   90.00
_cell.angle_gamma   90.00
#
_symmetry.space_group_name_H-M   'P 1'
#
loop_
_entity.id
_entity.type
_entity.pdbx_description
1 polymer ?
#
loop_
_entity_poly.entity_id
_entity_poly.type
_entity_poly.pdbx_seq_one_letter_code
_entity_poly.pdbx_strand_id
1 'polypeptide(L)'
;MRKMEKKDIIIIISLFSIAFLVRVSGVSSIGLEWDEWLYWHRTTEILASNWAPTTDVFRGPSPFLSYLGAVVTVLFDGDLNTLRMISVLFGSLTVPFLYLFGKEMYDRKTGLLAAFFLCFSAYHCLYSRIFMLEAFTLFFVTAFLYFFWLSQCSDAEQRNTTYAIIAGVMLGLAIAAKYLPVFLVPAVLIYAFWTRKSIKALLDKRIFLMFIFALLLFLPLLTCLFITGENPVYFYIIKRHEKMSQMREAVKAFEKGLGGGAALSFSPDKVFTRAIEKITEILAWGSGTLISPISSLFELSAAFLLFITILLYLQRLISREKEGSFLMISTISLCILLLFTLITKYYLLYSFPLYFVMLSHLAVCSFEKMYKNFLGIFILLLTAIMLSSYLLIGISSPYWEKGEHLSVRDAVHFIKTDIIKSGYSDNILIGVFNRRPTAIKYYINLENINASIVCALKKRSKYGEIVEVDIEKINSLKPHYLIISEAQYNVLLKEEEKKNILENYLITYRSETIYPYNLFVLKRKNTEPALELNASKGGKIGEISQYVVPSVMKVGEVYTVLVQVKNIGDSRYDFLAKMYPGKHVISVKEPSEEVTLNAGSARILEFKIVPIKEYTGKLPITVDLYVKEKGMKKVDSATNYVYFIEK
;
A
#
# COMPACT_ATOMS: atom_id res chain seq x y z
N MET A 1 -12.59 21.02 -32.51
CA MET A 1 -13.17 20.77 -31.16
C MET A 1 -14.62 20.40 -31.29
N ARG A 2 -15.00 19.22 -30.88
CA ARG A 2 -16.40 18.82 -30.83
C ARG A 2 -17.12 19.70 -29.81
N LYS A 3 -18.24 20.33 -30.20
CA LYS A 3 -19.02 21.21 -29.32
C LYS A 3 -19.45 20.42 -28.06
N MET A 4 -19.24 20.99 -26.88
CA MET A 4 -19.71 20.38 -25.63
C MET A 4 -21.25 20.41 -25.63
N GLU A 5 -21.84 19.23 -25.69
CA GLU A 5 -23.29 19.06 -25.66
C GLU A 5 -23.81 18.98 -24.22
N LYS A 6 -25.09 19.28 -24.01
CA LYS A 6 -25.73 19.09 -22.69
C LYS A 6 -25.53 17.67 -22.13
N LYS A 7 -25.52 16.66 -23.01
CA LYS A 7 -25.23 15.27 -22.64
C LYS A 7 -23.83 15.09 -22.04
N ASP A 8 -22.83 15.81 -22.54
CA ASP A 8 -21.46 15.70 -22.02
C ASP A 8 -21.36 16.27 -20.59
N ILE A 9 -22.09 17.34 -20.30
CA ILE A 9 -22.15 17.94 -18.95
C ILE A 9 -22.76 16.92 -17.97
N ILE A 10 -23.86 16.26 -18.34
CA ILE A 10 -24.49 15.22 -17.52
C ILE A 10 -23.50 14.07 -17.26
N ILE A 11 -22.83 13.61 -18.31
CA ILE A 11 -21.81 12.55 -18.20
C ILE A 11 -20.67 12.96 -17.25
N ILE A 12 -20.14 14.16 -17.39
CA ILE A 12 -19.05 14.69 -16.53
C ILE A 12 -19.50 14.70 -15.06
N ILE A 13 -20.68 15.23 -14.78
CA ILE A 13 -21.22 15.30 -13.40
C ILE A 13 -21.42 13.88 -12.86
N SER A 14 -22.03 12.99 -13.63
CA SER A 14 -22.27 11.60 -13.23
C SER A 14 -20.98 10.84 -12.97
N LEU A 15 -19.98 10.95 -13.85
CA LEU A 15 -18.67 10.33 -13.69
C LEU A 15 -17.94 10.85 -12.44
N PHE A 16 -17.97 12.18 -12.22
CA PHE A 16 -17.40 12.76 -11.02
C PHE A 16 -18.10 12.25 -9.76
N SER A 17 -19.44 12.27 -9.73
CA SER A 17 -20.22 11.82 -8.57
C SER A 17 -19.96 10.35 -8.24
N ILE A 18 -19.99 9.46 -9.23
CA ILE A 18 -19.70 8.03 -9.03
C ILE A 18 -18.25 7.86 -8.54
N ALA A 19 -17.29 8.51 -9.20
CA ALA A 19 -15.90 8.44 -8.82
C ALA A 19 -15.66 8.95 -7.39
N PHE A 20 -16.34 10.04 -6.98
CA PHE A 20 -16.26 10.59 -5.65
C PHE A 20 -16.84 9.62 -4.61
N LEU A 21 -18.04 9.11 -4.84
CA LEU A 21 -18.67 8.13 -3.94
C LEU A 21 -17.83 6.87 -3.75
N VAL A 22 -17.27 6.33 -4.83
CA VAL A 22 -16.37 5.17 -4.76
C VAL A 22 -15.12 5.48 -3.92
N ARG A 23 -14.57 6.68 -4.00
CA ARG A 23 -13.31 7.05 -3.32
C ARG A 23 -13.51 7.52 -1.89
N VAL A 24 -14.60 8.21 -1.58
CA VAL A 24 -14.87 8.66 -0.21
C VAL A 24 -15.27 7.50 0.69
N SER A 25 -15.91 6.47 0.13
CA SER A 25 -16.27 5.28 0.90
C SER A 25 -15.02 4.59 1.43
N GLY A 26 -14.95 4.37 2.75
CA GLY A 26 -13.84 3.68 3.40
C GLY A 26 -12.56 4.50 3.61
N VAL A 27 -12.55 5.83 3.39
CA VAL A 27 -11.39 6.70 3.68
C VAL A 27 -10.90 6.57 5.12
N SER A 28 -11.83 6.52 6.08
CA SER A 28 -11.53 6.40 7.51
C SER A 28 -11.10 5.00 7.94
N SER A 29 -11.40 3.96 7.15
CA SER A 29 -11.04 2.57 7.48
C SER A 29 -9.63 2.19 7.03
N ILE A 30 -8.99 2.99 6.18
CA ILE A 30 -7.61 2.75 5.74
C ILE A 30 -6.64 3.18 6.83
N GLY A 31 -5.70 2.28 7.19
CA GLY A 31 -4.59 2.61 8.07
C GLY A 31 -3.64 3.64 7.47
N LEU A 32 -2.74 4.18 8.29
CA LEU A 32 -1.74 5.16 7.86
C LEU A 32 -0.66 4.48 7.02
N GLU A 33 -0.49 4.92 5.76
CA GLU A 33 0.59 4.48 4.89
C GLU A 33 1.91 5.20 5.23
N TRP A 34 3.05 4.54 4.94
CA TRP A 34 4.38 5.08 5.27
C TRP A 34 4.66 6.44 4.61
N ASP A 35 4.43 6.54 3.31
CA ASP A 35 4.67 7.78 2.57
C ASP A 35 3.60 8.84 2.92
N GLU A 36 2.37 8.43 3.25
CA GLU A 36 1.32 9.30 3.74
C GLU A 36 1.71 10.00 5.05
N TRP A 37 2.32 9.25 5.98
CA TRP A 37 2.87 9.85 7.20
C TRP A 37 3.90 10.92 6.89
N LEU A 38 4.78 10.70 5.90
CA LEU A 38 5.80 11.67 5.51
C LEU A 38 5.16 13.00 5.04
N TYR A 39 4.11 12.93 4.22
CA TYR A 39 3.43 14.14 3.73
C TYR A 39 2.64 14.83 4.83
N TRP A 40 1.99 14.08 5.70
CA TRP A 40 1.31 14.64 6.87
C TRP A 40 2.28 15.29 7.84
N HIS A 41 3.41 14.63 8.18
CA HIS A 41 4.45 15.20 9.03
C HIS A 41 5.01 16.50 8.45
N ARG A 42 5.27 16.55 7.16
CA ARG A 42 5.69 17.78 6.48
C ARG A 42 4.63 18.89 6.54
N THR A 43 3.36 18.52 6.48
CA THR A 43 2.26 19.46 6.69
C THR A 43 2.36 20.13 8.05
N THR A 44 2.62 19.36 9.11
CA THR A 44 2.80 19.90 10.47
C THR A 44 4.09 20.73 10.59
N GLU A 45 5.19 20.32 9.96
CA GLU A 45 6.47 21.07 9.93
C GLU A 45 6.31 22.42 9.20
N ILE A 46 5.57 22.48 8.10
CA ILE A 46 5.27 23.73 7.37
C ILE A 46 4.53 24.70 8.28
N LEU A 47 3.55 24.24 9.04
CA LEU A 47 2.81 25.08 9.99
C LEU A 47 3.71 25.53 11.17
N ALA A 48 4.51 24.61 11.71
CA ALA A 48 5.43 24.92 12.81
C ALA A 48 6.55 25.92 12.40
N SER A 49 6.97 25.89 11.13
CA SER A 49 7.99 26.80 10.57
C SER A 49 7.42 28.11 10.02
N ASN A 50 6.15 28.45 10.29
CA ASN A 50 5.47 29.61 9.72
C ASN A 50 5.61 29.70 8.18
N TRP A 51 5.40 28.58 7.49
CA TRP A 51 5.46 28.44 6.03
C TRP A 51 6.87 28.60 5.42
N ALA A 52 7.91 28.71 6.24
CA ALA A 52 9.26 28.83 5.74
C ALA A 52 9.74 27.54 5.05
N PRO A 53 10.48 27.66 3.92
CA PRO A 53 11.08 26.50 3.28
C PRO A 53 12.25 25.99 4.11
N THR A 54 12.09 24.85 4.80
CA THR A 54 13.14 24.20 5.57
C THR A 54 13.70 23.00 4.82
N THR A 55 14.94 22.60 5.16
CA THR A 55 15.59 21.42 4.60
C THR A 55 14.74 20.15 4.84
N ASP A 56 14.13 20.00 6.02
CA ASP A 56 13.32 18.82 6.35
C ASP A 56 12.05 18.74 5.50
N VAL A 57 11.42 19.87 5.17
CA VAL A 57 10.26 19.96 4.28
C VAL A 57 10.64 19.62 2.84
N PHE A 58 11.80 20.09 2.34
CA PHE A 58 12.20 19.92 0.93
C PHE A 58 13.03 18.67 0.64
N ARG A 59 13.47 17.95 1.67
CA ARG A 59 14.29 16.74 1.52
C ARG A 59 13.52 15.60 0.88
N GLY A 60 13.85 15.22 -0.35
CA GLY A 60 13.29 14.06 -1.05
C GLY A 60 12.09 14.39 -1.95
N PRO A 61 10.89 13.79 -1.77
CA PRO A 61 9.72 14.06 -2.61
C PRO A 61 9.26 15.52 -2.52
N SER A 62 8.59 16.00 -3.58
CA SER A 62 8.05 17.36 -3.60
C SER A 62 7.15 17.65 -2.39
N PRO A 63 7.27 18.81 -1.74
CA PRO A 63 6.42 19.21 -0.63
C PRO A 63 5.09 19.85 -1.08
N PHE A 64 4.81 19.96 -2.37
CA PHE A 64 3.66 20.73 -2.89
C PHE A 64 2.32 20.25 -2.27
N LEU A 65 2.09 18.94 -2.21
CA LEU A 65 0.90 18.39 -1.55
C LEU A 65 0.86 18.73 -0.05
N SER A 66 2.01 18.75 0.63
CA SER A 66 2.09 19.09 2.05
C SER A 66 1.78 20.56 2.31
N TYR A 67 2.17 21.48 1.43
CA TYR A 67 1.75 22.89 1.49
C TYR A 67 0.24 23.04 1.30
N LEU A 68 -0.35 22.31 0.33
CA LEU A 68 -1.80 22.28 0.16
C LEU A 68 -2.49 21.69 1.41
N GLY A 69 -1.92 20.63 1.98
CA GLY A 69 -2.37 20.05 3.25
C GLY A 69 -2.34 21.06 4.40
N ALA A 70 -1.27 21.88 4.49
CA ALA A 70 -1.18 22.94 5.50
C ALA A 70 -2.28 24.00 5.34
N VAL A 71 -2.59 24.41 4.09
CA VAL A 71 -3.73 25.31 3.81
C VAL A 71 -5.03 24.68 4.28
N VAL A 72 -5.28 23.42 3.93
CA VAL A 72 -6.51 22.71 4.32
C VAL A 72 -6.59 22.55 5.84
N THR A 73 -5.48 22.25 6.53
CA THR A 73 -5.46 22.17 7.99
C THR A 73 -5.82 23.50 8.64
N VAL A 74 -5.30 24.62 8.14
CA VAL A 74 -5.65 25.96 8.69
C VAL A 74 -7.12 26.31 8.45
N LEU A 75 -7.68 25.93 7.30
CA LEU A 75 -9.06 26.29 6.95
C LEU A 75 -10.12 25.41 7.63
N PHE A 76 -9.81 24.14 7.90
CA PHE A 76 -10.80 23.14 8.32
C PHE A 76 -10.42 22.43 9.63
N ASP A 77 -9.37 22.87 10.34
CA ASP A 77 -8.83 22.16 11.51
C ASP A 77 -8.62 20.66 11.25
N GLY A 78 -7.93 20.37 10.10
CA GLY A 78 -8.01 19.09 9.44
C GLY A 78 -7.15 18.01 10.07
N ASP A 79 -7.78 16.90 10.43
CA ASP A 79 -7.14 15.61 10.71
C ASP A 79 -6.65 14.92 9.43
N LEU A 80 -6.07 13.73 9.56
CA LEU A 80 -5.61 12.94 8.42
C LEU A 80 -6.73 12.63 7.40
N ASN A 81 -7.97 12.37 7.87
CA ASN A 81 -9.09 12.08 6.97
C ASN A 81 -9.45 13.31 6.13
N THR A 82 -9.40 14.50 6.72
CA THR A 82 -9.58 15.78 6.02
C THR A 82 -8.51 15.97 4.93
N LEU A 83 -7.25 15.65 5.23
CA LEU A 83 -6.16 15.70 4.24
C LEU A 83 -6.35 14.67 3.12
N ARG A 84 -6.84 13.47 3.43
CA ARG A 84 -7.19 12.46 2.44
C ARG A 84 -8.24 12.91 1.45
N MET A 85 -9.15 13.81 1.85
CA MET A 85 -10.15 14.38 0.95
C MET A 85 -9.54 15.16 -0.21
N ILE A 86 -8.32 15.69 -0.07
CA ILE A 86 -7.57 16.28 -1.19
C ILE A 86 -7.34 15.23 -2.28
N SER A 87 -6.83 14.05 -1.91
CA SER A 87 -6.60 12.94 -2.85
C SER A 87 -7.90 12.39 -3.43
N VAL A 88 -8.97 12.31 -2.62
CA VAL A 88 -10.32 11.93 -3.08
C VAL A 88 -10.82 12.90 -4.16
N LEU A 89 -10.70 14.20 -3.92
CA LEU A 89 -11.16 15.23 -4.86
C LEU A 89 -10.38 15.15 -6.19
N PHE A 90 -9.06 15.19 -6.15
CA PHE A 90 -8.23 15.17 -7.36
C PHE A 90 -8.32 13.83 -8.11
N GLY A 91 -8.36 12.71 -7.39
CA GLY A 91 -8.58 11.40 -7.99
C GLY A 91 -9.95 11.26 -8.65
N SER A 92 -10.98 11.88 -8.07
CA SER A 92 -12.33 11.90 -8.64
C SER A 92 -12.41 12.80 -9.89
N LEU A 93 -11.76 13.96 -9.86
CA LEU A 93 -11.68 14.87 -11.01
C LEU A 93 -10.91 14.26 -12.19
N THR A 94 -9.94 13.38 -11.93
CA THR A 94 -9.19 12.71 -13.00
C THR A 94 -10.09 11.93 -13.94
N VAL A 95 -11.16 11.32 -13.43
CA VAL A 95 -12.07 10.46 -14.21
C VAL A 95 -12.82 11.24 -15.32
N PRO A 96 -13.52 12.35 -15.06
CA PRO A 96 -14.13 13.15 -16.12
C PRO A 96 -13.11 13.79 -17.07
N PHE A 97 -11.90 14.15 -16.61
CA PHE A 97 -10.85 14.63 -17.51
C PHE A 97 -10.38 13.54 -18.47
N LEU A 98 -10.30 12.28 -18.03
CA LEU A 98 -9.99 11.16 -18.89
C LEU A 98 -11.10 10.90 -19.92
N TYR A 99 -12.38 11.04 -19.52
CA TYR A 99 -13.50 11.02 -20.45
C TYR A 99 -13.33 12.06 -21.55
N LEU A 100 -13.06 13.31 -21.18
CA LEU A 100 -12.86 14.41 -22.14
C LEU A 100 -11.68 14.16 -23.07
N PHE A 101 -10.56 13.67 -22.54
CA PHE A 101 -9.38 13.33 -23.31
C PHE A 101 -9.65 12.24 -24.36
N GLY A 102 -10.25 11.12 -23.94
CA GLY A 102 -10.61 10.02 -24.86
C GLY A 102 -11.65 10.43 -25.89
N LYS A 103 -12.64 11.26 -25.48
CA LYS A 103 -13.67 11.80 -26.38
C LYS A 103 -13.10 12.70 -27.45
N GLU A 104 -12.21 13.64 -27.12
CA GLU A 104 -11.64 14.57 -28.09
C GLU A 104 -10.61 13.87 -28.99
N MET A 105 -9.93 12.85 -28.47
CA MET A 105 -8.97 12.07 -29.23
C MET A 105 -9.62 11.14 -30.26
N TYR A 106 -10.69 10.47 -29.87
CA TYR A 106 -11.39 9.49 -30.71
C TYR A 106 -12.89 9.76 -30.79
N ASP A 107 -13.65 9.34 -29.76
CA ASP A 107 -15.09 9.50 -29.68
C ASP A 107 -15.62 9.37 -28.25
N ARG A 108 -16.94 9.64 -28.08
CA ARG A 108 -17.62 9.59 -26.79
C ARG A 108 -17.59 8.19 -26.15
N LYS A 109 -17.71 7.11 -26.95
CA LYS A 109 -17.71 5.73 -26.44
C LYS A 109 -16.34 5.38 -25.86
N THR A 110 -15.27 5.73 -26.58
CA THR A 110 -13.89 5.57 -26.12
C THR A 110 -13.64 6.33 -24.82
N GLY A 111 -14.06 7.60 -24.76
CA GLY A 111 -13.92 8.40 -23.54
C GLY A 111 -14.67 7.81 -22.34
N LEU A 112 -15.93 7.36 -22.52
CA LEU A 112 -16.74 6.73 -21.47
C LEU A 112 -16.08 5.45 -20.95
N LEU A 113 -15.64 4.59 -21.83
CA LEU A 113 -15.02 3.32 -21.45
C LEU A 113 -13.69 3.54 -20.72
N ALA A 114 -12.86 4.47 -21.19
CA ALA A 114 -11.60 4.83 -20.51
C ALA A 114 -11.85 5.40 -19.10
N ALA A 115 -12.82 6.30 -18.97
CA ALA A 115 -13.23 6.85 -17.68
C ALA A 115 -13.78 5.77 -16.73
N PHE A 116 -14.53 4.79 -17.26
CA PHE A 116 -15.04 3.68 -16.47
C PHE A 116 -13.88 2.82 -15.92
N PHE A 117 -12.91 2.45 -16.74
CA PHE A 117 -11.74 1.71 -16.27
C PHE A 117 -11.00 2.44 -15.15
N LEU A 118 -10.77 3.74 -15.28
CA LEU A 118 -10.10 4.51 -14.25
C LEU A 118 -10.97 4.67 -12.99
N CYS A 119 -12.29 4.84 -13.16
CA CYS A 119 -13.24 5.00 -12.07
C CYS A 119 -13.19 3.83 -11.10
N PHE A 120 -13.15 2.61 -11.62
CA PHE A 120 -13.19 1.37 -10.85
C PHE A 120 -11.82 0.68 -10.74
N SER A 121 -10.74 1.28 -11.25
CA SER A 121 -9.39 0.77 -11.04
C SER A 121 -9.07 0.76 -9.55
N ALA A 122 -8.96 -0.42 -8.96
CA ALA A 122 -8.69 -0.60 -7.55
C ALA A 122 -7.40 0.11 -7.12
N TYR A 123 -6.36 0.03 -7.96
CA TYR A 123 -5.07 0.69 -7.73
C TYR A 123 -5.20 2.22 -7.70
N HIS A 124 -5.95 2.82 -8.63
CA HIS A 124 -6.21 4.25 -8.61
C HIS A 124 -7.12 4.66 -7.45
N CYS A 125 -8.11 3.84 -7.11
CA CYS A 125 -8.97 4.08 -5.96
C CYS A 125 -8.17 4.10 -4.65
N LEU A 126 -7.21 3.18 -4.46
CA LEU A 126 -6.33 3.18 -3.29
C LEU A 126 -5.59 4.50 -3.14
N TYR A 127 -4.82 4.89 -4.17
CA TYR A 127 -4.03 6.13 -4.12
C TYR A 127 -4.88 7.41 -4.10
N SER A 128 -6.16 7.31 -4.39
CA SER A 128 -7.12 8.41 -4.23
C SER A 128 -7.73 8.50 -2.82
N ARG A 129 -7.50 7.51 -1.95
CA ARG A 129 -8.02 7.45 -0.58
C ARG A 129 -6.97 7.76 0.49
N ILE A 130 -5.71 7.85 0.12
CA ILE A 130 -4.59 8.14 1.01
C ILE A 130 -3.97 9.48 0.64
N PHE A 131 -3.46 10.21 1.62
CA PHE A 131 -2.86 11.53 1.42
C PHE A 131 -1.46 11.39 0.81
N MET A 132 -1.43 11.11 -0.51
CA MET A 132 -0.20 10.86 -1.27
C MET A 132 -0.19 11.63 -2.58
N LEU A 133 1.02 11.81 -3.16
CA LEU A 133 1.23 12.59 -4.39
C LEU A 133 0.59 11.96 -5.64
N GLU A 134 0.28 10.67 -5.63
CA GLU A 134 -0.04 9.88 -6.82
C GLU A 134 -1.31 10.34 -7.51
N ALA A 135 -2.45 10.33 -6.82
CA ALA A 135 -3.74 10.76 -7.40
C ALA A 135 -3.74 12.26 -7.71
N PHE A 136 -3.11 13.04 -6.84
CA PHE A 136 -2.94 14.49 -7.02
C PHE A 136 -2.16 14.82 -8.29
N THR A 137 -1.01 14.19 -8.50
CA THR A 137 -0.18 14.38 -9.70
C THR A 137 -0.87 13.85 -10.94
N LEU A 138 -1.55 12.69 -10.86
CA LEU A 138 -2.23 12.08 -12.01
C LEU A 138 -3.31 12.98 -12.58
N PHE A 139 -4.01 13.73 -11.74
CA PHE A 139 -4.97 14.73 -12.22
C PHE A 139 -4.30 15.74 -13.15
N PHE A 140 -3.19 16.36 -12.73
CA PHE A 140 -2.48 17.34 -13.54
C PHE A 140 -1.88 16.73 -14.80
N VAL A 141 -1.36 15.51 -14.74
CA VAL A 141 -0.88 14.77 -15.92
C VAL A 141 -2.03 14.55 -16.91
N THR A 142 -3.20 14.09 -16.45
CA THR A 142 -4.35 13.83 -17.32
C THR A 142 -4.90 15.13 -17.94
N ALA A 143 -4.98 16.19 -17.13
CA ALA A 143 -5.37 17.51 -17.61
C ALA A 143 -4.36 18.07 -18.64
N PHE A 144 -3.06 17.92 -18.38
CA PHE A 144 -2.01 18.26 -19.35
C PHE A 144 -2.21 17.53 -20.68
N LEU A 145 -2.37 16.21 -20.67
CA LEU A 145 -2.57 15.40 -21.89
C LEU A 145 -3.80 15.90 -22.68
N TYR A 146 -4.89 16.19 -21.99
CA TYR A 146 -6.10 16.72 -22.60
C TYR A 146 -5.90 18.08 -23.25
N PHE A 147 -5.36 19.07 -22.51
CA PHE A 147 -5.16 20.42 -23.05
C PHE A 147 -4.05 20.48 -24.10
N PHE A 148 -3.00 19.69 -23.96
CA PHE A 148 -2.00 19.55 -25.00
C PHE A 148 -2.62 19.01 -26.29
N TRP A 149 -3.44 17.96 -26.21
CA TRP A 149 -4.13 17.43 -27.38
C TRP A 149 -5.03 18.48 -28.05
N LEU A 150 -5.81 19.22 -27.26
CA LEU A 150 -6.64 20.33 -27.77
C LEU A 150 -5.81 21.39 -28.49
N SER A 151 -4.61 21.69 -27.98
CA SER A 151 -3.70 22.67 -28.63
C SER A 151 -3.20 22.22 -30.00
N GLN A 152 -3.27 20.93 -30.29
CA GLN A 152 -2.84 20.37 -31.59
C GLN A 152 -3.99 20.21 -32.60
N CYS A 153 -5.26 20.21 -32.17
CA CYS A 153 -6.42 19.80 -32.97
C CYS A 153 -7.41 20.92 -33.28
N SER A 154 -7.31 22.13 -32.71
CA SER A 154 -8.24 23.21 -32.99
C SER A 154 -7.88 23.96 -34.28
N ASP A 155 -8.89 24.35 -35.06
CA ASP A 155 -8.70 25.14 -36.29
C ASP A 155 -8.42 26.63 -36.04
N ALA A 156 -8.71 27.13 -34.84
CA ALA A 156 -8.51 28.50 -34.46
C ALA A 156 -7.19 28.72 -33.71
N GLU A 157 -6.26 29.46 -34.27
CA GLU A 157 -4.91 29.72 -33.71
C GLU A 157 -4.97 30.29 -32.29
N GLN A 158 -5.86 31.23 -32.03
CA GLN A 158 -6.01 31.83 -30.70
C GLN A 158 -6.42 30.79 -29.63
N ARG A 159 -7.35 29.89 -29.96
CA ARG A 159 -7.75 28.81 -29.05
C ARG A 159 -6.63 27.82 -28.81
N ASN A 160 -5.86 27.47 -29.84
CA ASN A 160 -4.70 26.60 -29.74
C ASN A 160 -3.64 27.17 -28.80
N THR A 161 -3.40 28.48 -28.88
CA THR A 161 -2.47 29.18 -27.99
C THR A 161 -2.97 29.14 -26.53
N THR A 162 -4.24 29.41 -26.29
CA THR A 162 -4.84 29.31 -24.95
C THR A 162 -4.71 27.90 -24.35
N TYR A 163 -5.03 26.87 -25.13
CA TYR A 163 -4.88 25.49 -24.68
C TYR A 163 -3.42 25.12 -24.42
N ALA A 164 -2.48 25.62 -25.21
CA ALA A 164 -1.05 25.41 -24.99
C ALA A 164 -0.58 26.05 -23.66
N ILE A 165 -1.07 27.24 -23.34
CA ILE A 165 -0.79 27.91 -22.05
C ILE A 165 -1.37 27.07 -20.89
N ILE A 166 -2.63 26.65 -20.98
CA ILE A 166 -3.26 25.82 -19.94
C ILE A 166 -2.51 24.49 -19.80
N ALA A 167 -2.12 23.85 -20.92
CA ALA A 167 -1.29 22.64 -20.87
C ALA A 167 0.03 22.90 -20.14
N GLY A 168 0.68 24.04 -20.41
CA GLY A 168 1.90 24.45 -19.71
C GLY A 168 1.69 24.59 -18.19
N VAL A 169 0.62 25.26 -17.79
CA VAL A 169 0.23 25.36 -16.36
C VAL A 169 0.04 23.97 -15.76
N MET A 170 -0.71 23.09 -16.41
CA MET A 170 -0.95 21.72 -15.91
C MET A 170 0.33 20.90 -15.84
N LEU A 171 1.22 21.01 -16.82
CA LEU A 171 2.53 20.35 -16.80
C LEU A 171 3.43 20.88 -15.67
N GLY A 172 3.47 22.18 -15.46
CA GLY A 172 4.23 22.81 -14.38
C GLY A 172 3.74 22.35 -13.01
N LEU A 173 2.41 22.31 -12.80
CA LEU A 173 1.79 21.79 -11.58
C LEU A 173 2.03 20.28 -11.40
N ALA A 174 2.01 19.50 -12.48
CA ALA A 174 2.33 18.06 -12.43
C ALA A 174 3.78 17.84 -11.99
N ILE A 175 4.75 18.59 -12.56
CA ILE A 175 6.17 18.51 -12.19
C ILE A 175 6.38 19.03 -10.76
N ALA A 176 5.69 20.10 -10.37
CA ALA A 176 5.75 20.63 -9.02
C ALA A 176 5.14 19.67 -8.00
N ALA A 177 4.08 18.95 -8.36
CA ALA A 177 3.49 17.91 -7.49
C ALA A 177 4.44 16.72 -7.33
N LYS A 178 5.04 16.25 -8.40
CA LYS A 178 6.04 15.17 -8.41
C LYS A 178 6.97 15.34 -9.60
N TYR A 179 8.27 15.20 -9.43
CA TYR A 179 9.25 15.49 -10.48
C TYR A 179 9.15 14.56 -11.70
N LEU A 180 8.51 13.41 -11.56
CA LEU A 180 8.40 12.38 -12.61
C LEU A 180 7.74 12.86 -13.92
N PRO A 181 6.65 13.65 -13.93
CA PRO A 181 6.05 14.18 -15.16
C PRO A 181 6.98 15.01 -16.05
N VAL A 182 8.20 15.37 -15.58
CA VAL A 182 9.23 16.01 -16.42
C VAL A 182 9.55 15.17 -17.67
N PHE A 183 9.35 13.85 -17.63
CA PHE A 183 9.52 12.96 -18.79
C PHE A 183 8.47 13.17 -19.90
N LEU A 184 7.41 13.92 -19.64
CA LEU A 184 6.49 14.35 -20.70
C LEU A 184 7.07 15.49 -21.54
N VAL A 185 8.09 16.21 -21.06
CA VAL A 185 8.78 17.24 -21.84
C VAL A 185 9.43 16.65 -23.09
N PRO A 186 10.33 15.64 -23.01
CA PRO A 186 10.84 14.99 -24.22
C PRO A 186 9.74 14.31 -25.04
N ALA A 187 8.67 13.80 -24.43
CA ALA A 187 7.55 13.22 -25.19
C ALA A 187 6.92 14.23 -26.16
N VAL A 188 6.67 15.46 -25.68
CA VAL A 188 6.14 16.55 -26.51
C VAL A 188 7.08 16.91 -27.67
N LEU A 189 8.38 17.03 -27.38
CA LEU A 189 9.38 17.37 -28.39
C LEU A 189 9.51 16.27 -29.44
N ILE A 190 9.59 15.01 -29.01
CA ILE A 190 9.65 13.85 -29.91
C ILE A 190 8.37 13.77 -30.76
N TYR A 191 7.19 13.96 -30.16
CA TYR A 191 5.92 13.94 -30.87
C TYR A 191 5.86 15.05 -31.94
N ALA A 192 6.24 16.27 -31.59
CA ALA A 192 6.25 17.41 -32.54
C ALA A 192 7.19 17.17 -33.71
N PHE A 193 8.40 16.66 -33.45
CA PHE A 193 9.35 16.29 -34.50
C PHE A 193 8.84 15.10 -35.34
N TRP A 194 8.34 14.06 -34.69
CA TRP A 194 7.87 12.84 -35.34
C TRP A 194 6.74 13.09 -36.34
N THR A 195 5.76 13.92 -35.94
CA THR A 195 4.57 14.20 -36.76
C THR A 195 4.85 15.18 -37.88
N ARG A 196 5.71 16.20 -37.68
CA ARG A 196 5.97 17.27 -38.65
C ARG A 196 7.25 17.08 -39.48
N LYS A 197 8.09 16.10 -39.16
CA LYS A 197 9.36 15.78 -39.81
C LYS A 197 10.31 17.00 -39.96
N SER A 198 10.26 17.97 -39.06
CA SER A 198 11.01 19.20 -39.14
C SER A 198 11.47 19.67 -37.76
N ILE A 199 12.73 20.01 -37.63
CA ILE A 199 13.30 20.63 -36.41
C ILE A 199 12.59 21.97 -36.11
N LYS A 200 12.11 22.70 -37.12
CA LYS A 200 11.32 23.92 -36.93
C LYS A 200 10.05 23.69 -36.12
N ALA A 201 9.52 22.44 -36.09
CA ALA A 201 8.39 22.08 -35.25
C ALA A 201 8.66 22.24 -33.76
N LEU A 202 9.90 22.13 -33.32
CA LEU A 202 10.33 22.35 -31.95
C LEU A 202 10.28 23.83 -31.53
N LEU A 203 10.34 24.73 -32.49
CA LEU A 203 10.26 26.18 -32.32
C LEU A 203 8.82 26.73 -32.48
N ASP A 204 7.81 25.84 -32.48
CA ASP A 204 6.41 26.25 -32.52
C ASP A 204 6.09 27.13 -31.32
N LYS A 205 5.50 28.31 -31.57
CA LYS A 205 5.10 29.29 -30.54
C LYS A 205 4.28 28.62 -29.40
N ARG A 206 3.45 27.67 -29.73
CA ARG A 206 2.61 26.97 -28.75
C ARG A 206 3.43 26.09 -27.80
N ILE A 207 4.41 25.35 -28.32
CA ILE A 207 5.35 24.55 -27.52
C ILE A 207 6.19 25.46 -26.63
N PHE A 208 6.69 26.57 -27.19
CA PHE A 208 7.46 27.55 -26.44
C PHE A 208 6.69 28.16 -25.29
N LEU A 209 5.45 28.64 -25.54
CA LEU A 209 4.58 29.19 -24.50
C LEU A 209 4.24 28.14 -23.44
N MET A 210 3.94 26.90 -23.85
CA MET A 210 3.67 25.82 -22.93
C MET A 210 4.85 25.61 -21.96
N PHE A 211 6.07 25.57 -22.43
CA PHE A 211 7.24 25.39 -21.56
C PHE A 211 7.53 26.60 -20.68
N ILE A 212 7.31 27.84 -21.18
CA ILE A 212 7.42 29.04 -20.34
C ILE A 212 6.45 28.96 -19.16
N PHE A 213 5.18 28.66 -19.41
CA PHE A 213 4.18 28.58 -18.33
C PHE A 213 4.43 27.40 -17.40
N ALA A 214 4.91 26.26 -17.91
CA ALA A 214 5.35 25.15 -17.08
C ALA A 214 6.52 25.55 -16.15
N LEU A 215 7.52 26.26 -16.68
CA LEU A 215 8.66 26.74 -15.91
C LEU A 215 8.23 27.78 -14.86
N LEU A 216 7.36 28.72 -15.23
CA LEU A 216 6.85 29.73 -14.29
C LEU A 216 6.16 29.10 -13.07
N LEU A 217 5.38 28.05 -13.27
CA LEU A 217 4.73 27.32 -12.17
C LEU A 217 5.69 26.45 -11.36
N PHE A 218 6.77 25.97 -11.97
CA PHE A 218 7.79 25.18 -11.29
C PHE A 218 8.85 26.06 -10.59
N LEU A 219 9.04 27.30 -11.03
CA LEU A 219 10.07 28.22 -10.56
C LEU A 219 10.05 28.45 -9.02
N PRO A 220 8.90 28.66 -8.35
CA PRO A 220 8.88 28.82 -6.90
C PRO A 220 9.46 27.62 -6.17
N LEU A 221 9.11 26.40 -6.61
CA LEU A 221 9.65 25.17 -6.04
C LEU A 221 11.16 25.05 -6.29
N LEU A 222 11.61 25.36 -7.50
CA LEU A 222 13.03 25.36 -7.85
C LEU A 222 13.82 26.36 -6.99
N THR A 223 13.27 27.54 -6.75
CA THR A 223 13.88 28.56 -5.88
C THR A 223 14.02 28.04 -4.43
N CYS A 224 12.98 27.40 -3.90
CA CYS A 224 13.02 26.81 -2.57
C CYS A 224 14.03 25.65 -2.47
N LEU A 225 14.14 24.79 -3.50
CA LEU A 225 15.16 23.74 -3.57
C LEU A 225 16.58 24.34 -3.58
N PHE A 226 16.78 25.46 -4.28
CA PHE A 226 18.06 26.15 -4.28
C PHE A 226 18.39 26.76 -2.92
N ILE A 227 17.43 27.42 -2.25
CA ILE A 227 17.60 28.02 -0.92
C ILE A 227 17.91 26.94 0.14
N THR A 228 17.26 25.80 0.07
CA THR A 228 17.45 24.71 1.03
C THR A 228 18.66 23.81 0.73
N GLY A 229 19.31 23.98 -0.42
CA GLY A 229 20.42 23.16 -0.89
C GLY A 229 20.03 21.72 -1.25
N GLU A 230 18.72 21.43 -1.37
CA GLU A 230 18.24 20.09 -1.69
C GLU A 230 18.24 19.84 -3.20
N ASN A 231 18.71 18.66 -3.60
CA ASN A 231 18.79 18.25 -5.00
C ASN A 231 17.92 17.02 -5.27
N PRO A 232 16.77 17.18 -5.94
CA PRO A 232 15.88 16.08 -6.25
C PRO A 232 16.51 15.02 -7.19
N VAL A 233 17.40 15.42 -8.10
CA VAL A 233 18.12 14.49 -9.00
C VAL A 233 19.05 13.60 -8.18
N TYR A 234 19.81 14.19 -7.25
CA TYR A 234 20.64 13.42 -6.33
C TYR A 234 19.81 12.43 -5.52
N PHE A 235 18.68 12.87 -4.96
CA PHE A 235 17.82 12.04 -4.14
C PHE A 235 17.21 10.87 -4.92
N TYR A 236 16.63 11.14 -6.09
CA TYR A 236 15.89 10.12 -6.86
C TYR A 236 16.79 9.21 -7.69
N ILE A 237 17.91 9.68 -8.17
CA ILE A 237 18.79 8.92 -9.07
C ILE A 237 20.00 8.39 -8.31
N ILE A 238 20.81 9.28 -7.72
CA ILE A 238 22.10 8.90 -7.16
C ILE A 238 21.94 8.15 -5.83
N LYS A 239 21.28 8.76 -4.84
CA LYS A 239 21.11 8.16 -3.51
C LYS A 239 20.31 6.86 -3.56
N ARG A 240 19.35 6.77 -4.46
CA ARG A 240 18.58 5.55 -4.66
C ARG A 240 19.41 4.46 -5.34
N HIS A 241 20.26 4.82 -6.29
CA HIS A 241 21.20 3.88 -6.92
C HIS A 241 22.24 3.38 -5.91
N GLU A 242 22.81 4.26 -5.08
CA GLU A 242 23.72 3.89 -3.99
C GLU A 242 23.05 2.91 -3.00
N LYS A 243 21.84 3.23 -2.54
CA LYS A 243 21.07 2.34 -1.66
C LYS A 243 20.82 0.97 -2.30
N MET A 244 20.57 0.93 -3.59
CA MET A 244 20.34 -0.31 -4.32
C MET A 244 21.58 -1.13 -4.56
N SER A 245 22.75 -0.50 -4.78
CA SER A 245 24.02 -1.23 -4.86
C SER A 245 24.36 -1.87 -3.51
N GLN A 246 24.14 -1.14 -2.41
CA GLN A 246 24.30 -1.65 -1.05
C GLN A 246 23.36 -2.82 -0.73
N MET A 247 22.08 -2.73 -1.14
CA MET A 247 21.13 -3.85 -1.01
C MET A 247 21.56 -5.06 -1.83
N ARG A 248 22.08 -4.88 -3.05
CA ARG A 248 22.61 -5.98 -3.86
C ARG A 248 23.80 -6.65 -3.22
N GLU A 249 24.70 -5.88 -2.63
CA GLU A 249 25.88 -6.43 -1.92
C GLU A 249 25.45 -7.20 -0.66
N ALA A 250 24.47 -6.67 0.09
CA ALA A 250 23.91 -7.36 1.25
C ALA A 250 23.19 -8.66 0.88
N VAL A 251 22.39 -8.66 -0.21
CA VAL A 251 21.74 -9.88 -0.74
C VAL A 251 22.78 -10.89 -1.21
N LYS A 252 23.81 -10.48 -1.95
CA LYS A 252 24.89 -11.36 -2.37
C LYS A 252 25.68 -11.95 -1.20
N ALA A 253 25.91 -11.16 -0.15
CA ALA A 253 26.55 -11.63 1.07
C ALA A 253 25.70 -12.66 1.81
N PHE A 254 24.39 -12.44 1.84
CA PHE A 254 23.40 -13.36 2.42
C PHE A 254 23.29 -14.66 1.62
N GLU A 255 23.24 -14.57 0.28
CA GLU A 255 23.23 -15.75 -0.62
C GLU A 255 24.52 -16.58 -0.52
N LYS A 256 25.69 -15.93 -0.35
CA LYS A 256 26.96 -16.64 -0.10
C LYS A 256 26.98 -17.37 1.23
N GLY A 257 26.31 -16.85 2.24
CA GLY A 257 26.20 -17.49 3.57
C GLY A 257 25.24 -18.68 3.60
N LEU A 258 24.28 -18.76 2.66
CA LEU A 258 23.27 -19.82 2.58
C LEU A 258 23.56 -20.92 1.54
N GLY A 259 24.68 -20.85 0.79
CA GLY A 259 25.09 -21.89 -0.17
C GLY A 259 24.17 -22.06 -1.38
N GLY A 260 23.29 -21.11 -1.67
CA GLY A 260 22.31 -21.17 -2.76
C GLY A 260 22.54 -20.08 -3.81
N GLY A 261 23.16 -20.46 -4.94
CA GLY A 261 23.48 -19.53 -6.02
C GLY A 261 22.29 -19.20 -6.92
N ALA A 262 21.49 -18.23 -6.55
CA ALA A 262 20.61 -17.54 -7.48
C ALA A 262 21.14 -16.13 -7.76
N ALA A 263 22.18 -16.04 -8.58
CA ALA A 263 22.69 -14.76 -9.05
C ALA A 263 21.59 -13.98 -9.77
N LEU A 264 21.21 -12.82 -9.24
CA LEU A 264 20.39 -11.83 -9.93
C LEU A 264 21.18 -11.29 -11.15
N SER A 265 21.25 -12.10 -12.22
CA SER A 265 21.87 -11.68 -13.47
C SER A 265 20.98 -10.61 -14.13
N PHE A 266 21.55 -9.43 -14.35
CA PHE A 266 20.94 -8.38 -15.15
C PHE A 266 21.05 -8.77 -16.63
N SER A 267 20.11 -9.56 -17.11
CA SER A 267 19.95 -9.78 -18.55
C SER A 267 18.75 -8.91 -19.02
N PRO A 268 18.83 -8.25 -20.17
CA PRO A 268 17.77 -7.38 -20.68
C PRO A 268 16.40 -8.07 -20.79
N ASP A 269 16.38 -9.35 -21.13
CA ASP A 269 15.22 -10.21 -21.17
C ASP A 269 14.52 -10.35 -19.81
N LYS A 270 15.29 -10.52 -18.72
CA LYS A 270 14.73 -10.60 -17.36
C LYS A 270 14.20 -9.25 -16.87
N VAL A 271 14.79 -8.13 -17.29
CA VAL A 271 14.26 -6.79 -16.96
C VAL A 271 12.94 -6.56 -17.66
N PHE A 272 12.84 -6.92 -18.94
CA PHE A 272 11.60 -6.78 -19.72
C PHE A 272 10.49 -7.68 -19.18
N THR A 273 10.76 -8.94 -18.91
CA THR A 273 9.78 -9.88 -18.32
C THR A 273 9.28 -9.37 -16.97
N ARG A 274 10.16 -8.92 -16.08
CA ARG A 274 9.77 -8.34 -14.79
C ARG A 274 8.97 -7.05 -14.91
N ALA A 275 9.24 -6.24 -15.94
CA ALA A 275 8.45 -5.03 -16.18
C ALA A 275 7.02 -5.39 -16.59
N ILE A 276 6.84 -6.38 -17.48
CA ILE A 276 5.53 -6.88 -17.90
C ILE A 276 4.78 -7.48 -16.70
N GLU A 277 5.42 -8.37 -15.94
CA GLU A 277 4.83 -8.96 -14.73
C GLU A 277 4.33 -7.89 -13.77
N LYS A 278 5.13 -6.86 -13.51
CA LYS A 278 4.73 -5.77 -12.61
C LYS A 278 3.61 -4.91 -13.16
N ILE A 279 3.59 -4.64 -14.46
CA ILE A 279 2.49 -3.89 -15.08
C ILE A 279 1.20 -4.70 -15.00
N THR A 280 1.27 -6.01 -15.28
CA THR A 280 0.12 -6.92 -15.19
C THR A 280 -0.38 -7.01 -13.74
N GLU A 281 0.52 -7.16 -12.76
CA GLU A 281 0.19 -7.17 -11.33
C GLU A 281 -0.58 -5.90 -10.90
N ILE A 282 -0.19 -4.74 -11.44
CA ILE A 282 -0.84 -3.47 -11.10
C ILE A 282 -2.20 -3.33 -11.80
N LEU A 283 -2.30 -3.72 -13.07
CA LEU A 283 -3.56 -3.71 -13.81
C LEU A 283 -4.57 -4.69 -13.20
N ALA A 284 -4.10 -5.84 -12.73
CA ALA A 284 -4.89 -6.84 -12.05
C ALA A 284 -4.92 -6.66 -10.53
N TRP A 285 -4.43 -5.54 -10.01
CA TRP A 285 -4.33 -5.31 -8.57
C TRP A 285 -5.72 -5.41 -7.91
N GLY A 286 -5.78 -6.17 -6.84
CA GLY A 286 -7.04 -6.50 -6.17
C GLY A 286 -7.67 -7.82 -6.66
N SER A 287 -7.12 -8.49 -7.68
CA SER A 287 -7.65 -9.77 -8.19
C SER A 287 -7.77 -10.85 -7.11
N GLY A 288 -6.88 -10.84 -6.11
CA GLY A 288 -6.90 -11.78 -5.00
C GLY A 288 -8.15 -11.71 -4.10
N THR A 289 -9.04 -10.69 -4.27
CA THR A 289 -10.38 -10.69 -3.65
C THR A 289 -11.38 -11.54 -4.40
N LEU A 290 -11.09 -11.86 -5.65
CA LEU A 290 -11.95 -12.68 -6.50
C LEU A 290 -11.70 -14.16 -6.23
N ILE A 291 -12.70 -14.99 -6.53
CA ILE A 291 -12.56 -16.46 -6.48
C ILE A 291 -11.42 -16.86 -7.42
N SER A 292 -10.56 -17.79 -7.00
CA SER A 292 -9.31 -18.17 -7.69
C SER A 292 -9.41 -18.30 -9.22
N PRO A 293 -10.40 -19.00 -9.81
CA PRO A 293 -10.51 -19.08 -11.28
C PRO A 293 -10.75 -17.72 -11.95
N ILE A 294 -11.52 -16.84 -11.29
CA ILE A 294 -11.86 -15.51 -11.82
C ILE A 294 -10.64 -14.58 -11.71
N SER A 295 -9.86 -14.66 -10.63
CA SER A 295 -8.64 -13.86 -10.48
C SER A 295 -7.60 -14.21 -11.54
N SER A 296 -7.34 -15.49 -11.77
CA SER A 296 -6.42 -15.97 -12.82
C SER A 296 -6.86 -15.56 -14.22
N LEU A 297 -8.14 -15.66 -14.51
CA LEU A 297 -8.70 -15.24 -15.79
C LEU A 297 -8.58 -13.72 -15.98
N PHE A 298 -8.77 -12.94 -14.92
CA PHE A 298 -8.58 -11.50 -14.95
C PHE A 298 -7.12 -11.11 -15.22
N GLU A 299 -6.16 -11.70 -14.51
CA GLU A 299 -4.74 -11.46 -14.70
C GLU A 299 -4.27 -11.79 -16.11
N LEU A 300 -4.71 -12.94 -16.63
CA LEU A 300 -4.43 -13.36 -17.99
C LEU A 300 -5.03 -12.38 -19.00
N SER A 301 -6.28 -11.97 -18.78
CA SER A 301 -6.96 -11.00 -19.65
C SER A 301 -6.24 -9.65 -19.66
N ALA A 302 -5.82 -9.15 -18.51
CA ALA A 302 -5.07 -7.90 -18.38
C ALA A 302 -3.72 -7.97 -19.12
N ALA A 303 -3.00 -9.09 -19.01
CA ALA A 303 -1.72 -9.32 -19.70
C ALA A 303 -1.89 -9.34 -21.23
N PHE A 304 -2.87 -10.11 -21.74
CA PHE A 304 -3.15 -10.17 -23.18
C PHE A 304 -3.59 -8.82 -23.74
N LEU A 305 -4.49 -8.13 -23.08
CA LEU A 305 -4.95 -6.81 -23.50
C LEU A 305 -3.81 -5.80 -23.51
N LEU A 306 -2.94 -5.81 -22.51
CA LEU A 306 -1.75 -4.97 -22.48
C LEU A 306 -0.85 -5.24 -23.69
N PHE A 307 -0.54 -6.51 -23.94
CA PHE A 307 0.34 -6.92 -25.05
C PHE A 307 -0.22 -6.54 -26.41
N ILE A 308 -1.49 -6.89 -26.69
CA ILE A 308 -2.16 -6.56 -27.96
C ILE A 308 -2.25 -5.05 -28.14
N THR A 309 -2.58 -4.31 -27.08
CA THR A 309 -2.68 -2.83 -27.13
C THR A 309 -1.35 -2.22 -27.51
N ILE A 310 -0.26 -2.64 -26.85
CA ILE A 310 1.10 -2.14 -27.15
C ILE A 310 1.47 -2.45 -28.61
N LEU A 311 1.27 -3.68 -29.09
CA LEU A 311 1.63 -4.07 -30.45
C LEU A 311 0.89 -3.23 -31.51
N LEU A 312 -0.43 -3.07 -31.35
CA LEU A 312 -1.24 -2.32 -32.31
C LEU A 312 -0.91 -0.83 -32.30
N TYR A 313 -0.59 -0.26 -31.15
CA TYR A 313 -0.19 1.15 -31.06
C TYR A 313 1.25 1.38 -31.48
N LEU A 314 2.16 0.41 -31.38
CA LEU A 314 3.46 0.45 -32.04
C LEU A 314 3.32 0.50 -33.58
N GLN A 315 2.40 -0.29 -34.15
CA GLN A 315 2.09 -0.21 -35.57
C GLN A 315 1.57 1.18 -35.97
N ARG A 316 0.68 1.79 -35.18
CA ARG A 316 0.18 3.16 -35.39
C ARG A 316 1.28 4.23 -35.26
N LEU A 317 2.22 4.02 -34.34
CA LEU A 317 3.43 4.87 -34.22
C LEU A 317 4.26 4.80 -35.49
N ILE A 318 4.53 3.59 -36.01
CA ILE A 318 5.31 3.38 -37.24
C ILE A 318 4.60 4.00 -38.45
N SER A 319 3.27 3.85 -38.56
CA SER A 319 2.46 4.49 -39.61
C SER A 319 2.23 5.99 -39.42
N ARG A 320 2.74 6.56 -38.32
CA ARG A 320 2.70 8.00 -38.00
C ARG A 320 1.27 8.56 -37.87
N GLU A 321 0.34 7.75 -37.45
CA GLU A 321 -0.99 8.20 -37.08
C GLU A 321 -0.86 9.16 -35.87
N LYS A 322 -1.47 10.36 -35.93
CA LYS A 322 -1.26 11.43 -34.94
C LYS A 322 -1.64 10.99 -33.54
N GLU A 323 -2.84 10.41 -33.40
CA GLU A 323 -3.40 9.95 -32.13
C GLU A 323 -2.57 8.81 -31.53
N GLY A 324 -2.31 7.78 -32.34
CA GLY A 324 -1.51 6.63 -31.94
C GLY A 324 -0.07 6.99 -31.59
N SER A 325 0.54 7.88 -32.38
CA SER A 325 1.89 8.39 -32.10
C SER A 325 1.96 9.16 -30.80
N PHE A 326 1.00 10.03 -30.50
CA PHE A 326 0.98 10.80 -29.26
C PHE A 326 0.86 9.89 -28.03
N LEU A 327 -0.10 8.97 -28.06
CA LEU A 327 -0.31 8.03 -26.95
C LEU A 327 0.92 7.15 -26.71
N MET A 328 1.50 6.59 -27.78
CA MET A 328 2.62 5.67 -27.66
C MET A 328 3.92 6.37 -27.23
N ILE A 329 4.26 7.53 -27.80
CA ILE A 329 5.45 8.31 -27.43
C ILE A 329 5.34 8.75 -25.94
N SER A 330 4.17 9.23 -25.52
CA SER A 330 3.93 9.63 -24.13
C SER A 330 4.02 8.43 -23.17
N THR A 331 3.50 7.27 -23.55
CA THR A 331 3.61 6.04 -22.75
C THR A 331 5.06 5.58 -22.62
N ILE A 332 5.80 5.52 -23.74
CA ILE A 332 7.22 5.14 -23.73
C ILE A 332 8.02 6.11 -22.85
N SER A 333 7.78 7.42 -22.99
CA SER A 333 8.49 8.44 -22.20
C SER A 333 8.25 8.31 -20.70
N LEU A 334 7.03 8.06 -20.27
CA LEU A 334 6.71 7.82 -18.87
C LEU A 334 7.27 6.47 -18.36
N CYS A 335 7.30 5.46 -19.24
CA CYS A 335 7.80 4.12 -18.88
C CYS A 335 9.33 4.03 -18.95
N ILE A 336 10.02 4.89 -19.69
CA ILE A 336 11.49 4.87 -19.81
C ILE A 336 12.16 5.00 -18.43
N LEU A 337 11.54 5.75 -17.54
CA LEU A 337 11.99 5.91 -16.16
C LEU A 337 11.95 4.61 -15.37
N LEU A 338 11.04 3.69 -15.72
CA LEU A 338 10.93 2.40 -15.07
C LEU A 338 12.17 1.52 -15.35
N LEU A 339 12.90 1.80 -16.44
CA LEU A 339 14.14 1.09 -16.77
C LEU A 339 15.31 1.58 -15.91
N PHE A 340 15.30 2.84 -15.48
CA PHE A 340 16.37 3.46 -14.70
C PHE A 340 16.11 3.47 -13.19
N THR A 341 14.85 3.41 -12.77
CA THR A 341 14.47 3.32 -11.36
C THR A 341 13.98 1.91 -11.06
N LEU A 342 14.47 1.30 -9.99
CA LEU A 342 13.87 0.06 -9.50
C LEU A 342 12.42 0.32 -9.15
N ILE A 343 11.57 -0.23 -9.96
CA ILE A 343 10.15 0.04 -10.14
C ILE A 343 9.44 0.04 -8.80
N THR A 344 9.12 1.22 -8.29
CA THR A 344 8.04 1.36 -7.34
C THR A 344 6.74 1.30 -8.13
N LYS A 345 5.88 0.35 -7.78
CA LYS A 345 4.64 0.02 -8.50
C LYS A 345 3.78 1.25 -8.83
N TYR A 346 3.73 2.23 -7.93
CA TYR A 346 2.90 3.43 -8.09
C TYR A 346 3.34 4.39 -9.21
N TYR A 347 4.56 4.28 -9.75
CA TYR A 347 4.98 5.14 -10.88
C TYR A 347 4.26 4.78 -12.18
N LEU A 348 3.80 3.54 -12.32
CA LEU A 348 3.02 3.09 -13.47
C LEU A 348 1.64 3.73 -13.55
N LEU A 349 1.12 4.24 -12.44
CA LEU A 349 -0.17 4.90 -12.39
C LEU A 349 -0.26 6.06 -13.40
N TYR A 350 0.84 6.77 -13.66
CA TYR A 350 0.87 7.89 -14.60
C TYR A 350 0.66 7.49 -16.07
N SER A 351 0.87 6.22 -16.41
CA SER A 351 0.58 5.69 -17.75
C SER A 351 -0.88 5.25 -17.93
N PHE A 352 -1.66 5.12 -16.84
CA PHE A 352 -3.05 4.65 -16.89
C PHE A 352 -3.96 5.45 -17.82
N PRO A 353 -3.95 6.79 -17.84
CA PRO A 353 -4.77 7.56 -18.76
C PRO A 353 -4.51 7.20 -20.22
N LEU A 354 -3.24 7.04 -20.57
CA LEU A 354 -2.83 6.68 -21.94
C LEU A 354 -3.24 5.24 -22.28
N TYR A 355 -2.95 4.29 -21.39
CA TYR A 355 -3.30 2.89 -21.58
C TYR A 355 -4.82 2.68 -21.68
N PHE A 356 -5.61 3.28 -20.79
CA PHE A 356 -7.06 3.12 -20.83
C PHE A 356 -7.71 3.76 -22.05
N VAL A 357 -7.19 4.87 -22.58
CA VAL A 357 -7.65 5.44 -23.85
C VAL A 357 -7.31 4.51 -25.00
N MET A 358 -6.07 3.99 -25.07
CA MET A 358 -5.66 3.03 -26.10
C MET A 358 -6.51 1.76 -26.08
N LEU A 359 -6.70 1.15 -24.92
CA LEU A 359 -7.50 -0.05 -24.74
C LEU A 359 -8.97 0.19 -25.11
N SER A 360 -9.54 1.30 -24.65
CA SER A 360 -10.94 1.64 -24.90
C SER A 360 -11.21 1.89 -26.38
N HIS A 361 -10.30 2.58 -27.07
CA HIS A 361 -10.42 2.78 -28.51
C HIS A 361 -10.34 1.45 -29.27
N LEU A 362 -9.41 0.57 -28.87
CA LEU A 362 -9.30 -0.77 -29.45
C LEU A 362 -10.58 -1.58 -29.26
N ALA A 363 -11.16 -1.55 -28.05
CA ALA A 363 -12.42 -2.24 -27.75
C ALA A 363 -13.60 -1.68 -28.56
N VAL A 364 -13.73 -0.36 -28.70
CA VAL A 364 -14.77 0.29 -29.51
C VAL A 364 -14.63 -0.07 -30.99
N CYS A 365 -13.41 0.02 -31.55
CA CYS A 365 -13.14 -0.41 -32.93
C CYS A 365 -13.45 -1.91 -33.16
N SER A 366 -13.13 -2.76 -32.19
CA SER A 366 -13.41 -4.19 -32.22
C SER A 366 -14.91 -4.46 -32.19
N PHE A 367 -15.68 -3.70 -31.40
CA PHE A 367 -17.13 -3.79 -31.36
C PHE A 367 -17.78 -3.40 -32.69
N GLU A 368 -17.33 -2.31 -33.31
CA GLU A 368 -17.87 -1.82 -34.59
C GLU A 368 -17.56 -2.77 -35.78
N LYS A 369 -16.49 -3.57 -35.65
CA LYS A 369 -16.05 -4.55 -36.66
C LYS A 369 -16.36 -6.00 -36.27
N MET A 370 -17.16 -6.23 -35.23
CA MET A 370 -17.39 -7.52 -34.56
C MET A 370 -17.78 -8.66 -35.50
N TYR A 371 -18.53 -8.39 -36.58
CA TYR A 371 -18.98 -9.40 -37.50
C TYR A 371 -17.92 -9.90 -38.48
N LYS A 372 -16.71 -9.35 -38.47
CA LYS A 372 -15.69 -9.60 -39.50
C LYS A 372 -14.39 -10.23 -39.02
N ASN A 373 -14.15 -10.35 -37.68
CA ASN A 373 -12.82 -10.71 -37.25
C ASN A 373 -12.80 -11.44 -35.88
N PHE A 374 -12.29 -12.67 -35.84
CA PHE A 374 -12.09 -13.45 -34.59
C PHE A 374 -11.32 -12.68 -33.51
N LEU A 375 -10.26 -11.96 -33.91
CA LEU A 375 -9.49 -11.13 -33.01
C LEU A 375 -10.32 -10.05 -32.32
N GLY A 376 -11.27 -9.43 -33.04
CA GLY A 376 -12.18 -8.42 -32.47
C GLY A 376 -13.08 -9.00 -31.39
N ILE A 377 -13.66 -10.18 -31.63
CA ILE A 377 -14.49 -10.90 -30.64
C ILE A 377 -13.66 -11.24 -29.40
N PHE A 378 -12.45 -11.73 -29.60
CA PHE A 378 -11.54 -12.08 -28.52
C PHE A 378 -11.18 -10.88 -27.65
N ILE A 379 -10.82 -9.73 -28.26
CA ILE A 379 -10.55 -8.47 -27.54
C ILE A 379 -11.77 -8.02 -26.72
N LEU A 380 -12.97 -8.11 -27.30
CA LEU A 380 -14.21 -7.73 -26.60
C LEU A 380 -14.47 -8.62 -25.38
N LEU A 381 -14.28 -9.94 -25.53
CA LEU A 381 -14.45 -10.89 -24.43
C LEU A 381 -13.48 -10.56 -23.28
N LEU A 382 -12.19 -10.39 -23.57
CA LEU A 382 -11.20 -10.03 -22.58
C LEU A 382 -11.49 -8.67 -21.93
N THR A 383 -11.95 -7.69 -22.72
CA THR A 383 -12.34 -6.37 -22.22
C THR A 383 -13.54 -6.47 -21.28
N ALA A 384 -14.53 -7.30 -21.60
CA ALA A 384 -15.70 -7.54 -20.77
C ALA A 384 -15.31 -8.21 -19.43
N ILE A 385 -14.39 -9.18 -19.46
CA ILE A 385 -13.85 -9.82 -18.25
C ILE A 385 -13.14 -8.79 -17.38
N MET A 386 -12.25 -7.99 -17.96
CA MET A 386 -11.52 -6.93 -17.23
C MET A 386 -12.47 -5.89 -16.63
N LEU A 387 -13.49 -5.47 -17.40
CA LEU A 387 -14.49 -4.50 -16.97
C LEU A 387 -15.33 -5.02 -15.78
N SER A 388 -15.81 -6.26 -15.89
CA SER A 388 -16.59 -6.93 -14.84
C SER A 388 -15.76 -7.11 -13.57
N SER A 389 -14.49 -7.50 -13.72
CA SER A 389 -13.56 -7.66 -12.59
C SER A 389 -13.28 -6.33 -11.91
N TYR A 390 -13.06 -5.25 -12.65
CA TYR A 390 -12.87 -3.92 -12.06
C TYR A 390 -14.11 -3.44 -11.30
N LEU A 391 -15.31 -3.67 -11.86
CA LEU A 391 -16.55 -3.32 -11.18
C LEU A 391 -16.69 -4.08 -9.85
N LEU A 392 -16.48 -5.40 -9.88
CA LEU A 392 -16.55 -6.24 -8.68
C LEU A 392 -15.51 -5.82 -7.63
N ILE A 393 -14.26 -5.61 -8.02
CA ILE A 393 -13.19 -5.19 -7.10
C ILE A 393 -13.45 -3.78 -6.57
N GLY A 394 -13.88 -2.84 -7.43
CA GLY A 394 -14.13 -1.46 -7.05
C GLY A 394 -15.29 -1.29 -6.06
N ILE A 395 -16.31 -2.16 -6.13
CA ILE A 395 -17.45 -2.19 -5.23
C ILE A 395 -17.14 -2.99 -3.96
N SER A 396 -16.41 -4.11 -4.07
CA SER A 396 -16.01 -4.90 -2.92
C SER A 396 -14.86 -4.22 -2.18
N SER A 397 -15.16 -3.51 -1.11
CA SER A 397 -14.18 -2.74 -0.34
C SER A 397 -13.28 -3.54 0.66
N PRO A 398 -13.35 -4.88 0.82
CA PRO A 398 -12.60 -5.59 1.86
C PRO A 398 -11.07 -5.51 1.72
N TYR A 399 -10.54 -5.04 0.59
CA TYR A 399 -9.09 -4.91 0.38
C TYR A 399 -8.45 -3.79 1.17
N TRP A 400 -9.23 -2.80 1.56
CA TRP A 400 -8.79 -1.58 2.20
C TRP A 400 -8.60 -1.75 3.71
N GLU A 401 -9.23 -2.79 4.28
CA GLU A 401 -9.23 -3.09 5.70
C GLU A 401 -8.08 -3.99 6.19
N LYS A 402 -7.19 -4.46 5.30
CA LYS A 402 -6.21 -5.51 5.59
C LYS A 402 -4.76 -5.08 5.41
N GLY A 403 -4.36 -3.90 5.91
CA GLY A 403 -2.96 -3.44 5.86
C GLY A 403 -2.24 -3.54 7.21
N GLU A 404 -0.91 -3.53 7.20
CA GLU A 404 -0.04 -3.47 8.38
C GLU A 404 -0.47 -2.38 9.38
N HIS A 405 -0.97 -1.28 8.86
CA HIS A 405 -1.32 -0.11 9.65
C HIS A 405 -2.63 -0.23 10.42
N LEU A 406 -3.57 -1.08 9.97
CA LEU A 406 -4.78 -1.39 10.74
C LEU A 406 -4.41 -2.18 12.00
N SER A 407 -3.50 -3.13 11.89
CA SER A 407 -2.97 -3.87 13.03
C SER A 407 -2.36 -2.95 14.06
N VAL A 408 -1.64 -1.90 13.61
CA VAL A 408 -1.05 -0.90 14.51
C VAL A 408 -2.12 -0.07 15.20
N ARG A 409 -3.14 0.40 14.48
CA ARG A 409 -4.27 1.14 15.04
C ARG A 409 -4.96 0.32 16.13
N ASP A 410 -5.30 -0.90 15.81
CA ASP A 410 -6.05 -1.78 16.71
C ASP A 410 -5.20 -2.19 17.93
N ALA A 411 -3.90 -2.41 17.74
CA ALA A 411 -2.96 -2.64 18.84
C ALA A 411 -2.84 -1.44 19.79
N VAL A 412 -2.78 -0.22 19.24
CA VAL A 412 -2.72 1.01 20.06
C VAL A 412 -4.05 1.26 20.76
N HIS A 413 -5.17 1.03 20.09
CA HIS A 413 -6.50 1.12 20.70
C HIS A 413 -6.69 0.11 21.85
N PHE A 414 -6.18 -1.11 21.67
CA PHE A 414 -6.13 -2.10 22.75
C PHE A 414 -5.31 -1.60 23.93
N ILE A 415 -4.10 -1.06 23.71
CA ILE A 415 -3.25 -0.49 24.76
C ILE A 415 -3.99 0.62 25.51
N LYS A 416 -4.66 1.54 24.83
CA LYS A 416 -5.48 2.59 25.47
C LYS A 416 -6.55 1.99 26.37
N THR A 417 -7.29 1.02 25.86
CA THR A 417 -8.36 0.35 26.61
C THR A 417 -7.82 -0.35 27.86
N ASP A 418 -6.65 -0.99 27.74
CA ASP A 418 -6.00 -1.67 28.85
C ASP A 418 -5.44 -0.67 29.88
N ILE A 419 -4.86 0.46 29.45
CA ILE A 419 -4.42 1.55 30.32
C ILE A 419 -5.60 2.08 31.15
N ILE A 420 -6.73 2.37 30.51
CA ILE A 420 -7.93 2.87 31.20
C ILE A 420 -8.44 1.85 32.21
N LYS A 421 -8.51 0.57 31.84
CA LYS A 421 -8.94 -0.52 32.74
C LYS A 421 -7.99 -0.76 33.89
N SER A 422 -6.68 -0.57 33.66
CA SER A 422 -5.62 -0.80 34.66
C SER A 422 -5.37 0.43 35.53
N GLY A 423 -6.01 1.57 35.28
CA GLY A 423 -5.87 2.81 36.07
C GLY A 423 -4.48 3.44 36.01
N TYR A 424 -3.69 3.18 34.94
CA TYR A 424 -2.40 3.84 34.76
C TYR A 424 -2.59 5.34 34.51
N SER A 425 -1.92 6.17 35.34
CA SER A 425 -1.93 7.63 35.18
C SER A 425 -0.61 8.21 34.68
N ASP A 426 0.47 7.42 34.75
CA ASP A 426 1.82 7.89 34.47
C ASP A 426 2.23 7.67 32.99
N ASN A 427 3.38 8.24 32.63
CA ASN A 427 3.94 8.12 31.31
C ASN A 427 4.25 6.64 30.98
N ILE A 428 3.54 6.09 30.01
CA ILE A 428 3.68 4.69 29.60
C ILE A 428 4.87 4.53 28.66
N LEU A 429 5.71 3.53 28.91
CA LEU A 429 6.82 3.20 28.02
C LEU A 429 6.43 2.02 27.12
N ILE A 430 6.48 2.23 25.81
CA ILE A 430 6.15 1.23 24.79
C ILE A 430 7.39 0.87 23.99
N GLY A 431 7.82 -0.38 24.07
CA GLY A 431 8.89 -0.93 23.27
C GLY A 431 8.36 -1.39 21.90
N VAL A 432 9.03 -1.02 20.83
CA VAL A 432 8.61 -1.36 19.47
C VAL A 432 9.74 -2.01 18.68
N PHE A 433 9.42 -3.07 17.95
CA PHE A 433 10.34 -3.78 17.06
C PHE A 433 10.32 -3.18 15.65
N ASN A 434 10.19 -1.88 15.57
CA ASN A 434 10.22 -1.13 14.33
C ASN A 434 11.22 0.03 14.43
N ARG A 435 12.12 0.16 13.43
CA ARG A 435 13.11 1.24 13.38
C ARG A 435 12.48 2.63 13.24
N ARG A 436 11.28 2.67 12.68
CA ARG A 436 10.55 3.91 12.41
C ARG A 436 9.13 3.75 12.94
N PRO A 437 8.92 3.92 14.24
CA PRO A 437 7.64 3.69 14.88
C PRO A 437 6.62 4.81 14.61
N THR A 438 6.58 5.31 13.38
CA THR A 438 5.82 6.50 13.00
C THR A 438 4.32 6.27 13.01
N ALA A 439 3.86 5.13 12.51
CA ALA A 439 2.45 4.76 12.59
C ALA A 439 2.01 4.57 14.05
N ILE A 440 2.85 3.93 14.87
CA ILE A 440 2.56 3.77 16.30
C ILE A 440 2.49 5.13 17.00
N LYS A 441 3.45 6.04 16.73
CA LYS A 441 3.43 7.42 17.27
C LYS A 441 2.17 8.17 16.88
N TYR A 442 1.77 8.06 15.60
CA TYR A 442 0.56 8.69 15.11
C TYR A 442 -0.69 8.23 15.88
N TYR A 443 -0.89 6.91 16.01
CA TYR A 443 -2.06 6.39 16.71
C TYR A 443 -2.02 6.63 18.22
N ILE A 444 -0.83 6.64 18.84
CA ILE A 444 -0.67 7.02 20.26
C ILE A 444 -1.11 8.46 20.47
N ASN A 445 -0.72 9.39 19.59
CA ASN A 445 -1.13 10.79 19.67
C ASN A 445 -2.65 10.94 19.37
N LEU A 446 -3.16 10.24 18.35
CA LEU A 446 -4.58 10.26 18.01
C LEU A 446 -5.46 9.76 19.17
N GLU A 447 -5.00 8.74 19.88
CA GLU A 447 -5.69 8.17 21.03
C GLU A 447 -5.44 8.94 22.33
N ASN A 448 -4.65 10.03 22.29
CA ASN A 448 -4.26 10.82 23.46
C ASN A 448 -3.62 10.00 24.60
N ILE A 449 -2.76 9.04 24.25
CA ILE A 449 -2.05 8.22 25.22
C ILE A 449 -0.77 8.96 25.63
N ASN A 450 -0.59 9.21 26.94
CA ASN A 450 0.67 9.73 27.45
C ASN A 450 1.72 8.60 27.48
N ALA A 451 2.44 8.44 26.36
CA ALA A 451 3.41 7.37 26.21
C ALA A 451 4.69 7.80 25.52
N SER A 452 5.80 7.22 25.99
CA SER A 452 7.11 7.30 25.34
C SER A 452 7.39 6.02 24.55
N ILE A 453 8.00 6.13 23.37
CA ILE A 453 8.29 5.00 22.50
C ILE A 453 9.78 4.74 22.45
N VAL A 454 10.15 3.47 22.64
CA VAL A 454 11.53 2.99 22.57
C VAL A 454 11.67 1.95 21.46
N CYS A 455 12.64 2.19 20.56
CA CYS A 455 12.99 1.18 19.57
C CYS A 455 13.80 0.05 20.24
N ALA A 456 13.27 -1.17 20.19
CA ALA A 456 13.87 -2.38 20.75
C ALA A 456 14.78 -3.12 19.76
N LEU A 457 15.32 -2.43 18.77
CA LEU A 457 16.21 -2.97 17.74
C LEU A 457 17.56 -2.27 17.74
N LYS A 458 18.64 -3.04 17.66
CA LYS A 458 20.01 -2.53 17.44
C LYS A 458 20.52 -2.81 16.03
N LYS A 459 21.44 -1.97 15.55
CA LYS A 459 22.08 -2.18 14.25
C LYS A 459 23.25 -3.16 14.39
N ARG A 460 23.33 -4.17 13.54
CA ARG A 460 24.45 -5.10 13.48
C ARG A 460 25.56 -4.64 12.54
N SER A 461 25.30 -3.75 11.60
CA SER A 461 26.31 -3.25 10.65
C SER A 461 26.22 -1.75 10.41
N LYS A 462 27.37 -1.17 9.97
CA LYS A 462 27.48 0.25 9.56
C LYS A 462 26.51 0.62 8.42
N TYR A 463 26.08 -0.37 7.62
CA TYR A 463 25.17 -0.21 6.46
C TYR A 463 23.70 -0.49 6.76
N GLY A 464 23.38 -0.91 7.98
CA GLY A 464 22.03 -0.73 8.52
C GLY A 464 20.99 -1.81 8.23
N GLU A 465 21.31 -2.98 7.66
CA GLU A 465 20.29 -3.93 7.18
C GLU A 465 20.11 -5.19 8.03
N ILE A 466 21.07 -5.56 8.87
CA ILE A 466 20.87 -6.66 9.82
C ILE A 466 20.41 -6.06 11.14
N VAL A 467 19.17 -6.35 11.51
CA VAL A 467 18.53 -5.87 12.72
C VAL A 467 18.49 -7.00 13.72
N GLU A 468 19.12 -6.81 14.86
CA GLU A 468 18.95 -7.68 16.02
C GLU A 468 18.03 -7.05 17.03
N VAL A 469 17.35 -7.89 17.80
CA VAL A 469 16.56 -7.43 18.96
C VAL A 469 17.52 -7.00 20.05
N ASP A 470 17.23 -5.86 20.67
CA ASP A 470 18.01 -5.31 21.77
C ASP A 470 17.42 -5.75 23.12
N ILE A 471 17.64 -7.02 23.46
CA ILE A 471 17.13 -7.62 24.71
C ILE A 471 17.70 -6.89 25.94
N GLU A 472 18.96 -6.47 25.92
CA GLU A 472 19.58 -5.72 27.02
C GLU A 472 18.83 -4.41 27.26
N LYS A 473 18.47 -3.70 26.19
CA LYS A 473 17.68 -2.48 26.27
C LYS A 473 16.26 -2.72 26.78
N ILE A 474 15.61 -3.81 26.33
CA ILE A 474 14.30 -4.20 26.83
C ILE A 474 14.37 -4.49 28.34
N ASN A 475 15.37 -5.26 28.77
CA ASN A 475 15.54 -5.64 30.17
C ASN A 475 15.93 -4.45 31.08
N SER A 476 16.71 -3.49 30.55
CA SER A 476 17.11 -2.31 31.30
C SER A 476 15.98 -1.28 31.46
N LEU A 477 15.27 -0.99 30.35
CA LEU A 477 14.21 0.03 30.32
C LEU A 477 12.86 -0.51 30.80
N LYS A 478 12.67 -1.82 30.77
CA LYS A 478 11.47 -2.52 31.22
C LYS A 478 10.17 -1.88 30.70
N PRO A 479 9.94 -1.77 29.36
CA PRO A 479 8.73 -1.15 28.82
C PRO A 479 7.46 -1.77 29.41
N HIS A 480 6.40 -0.98 29.54
CA HIS A 480 5.09 -1.45 29.98
C HIS A 480 4.45 -2.39 28.97
N TYR A 481 4.62 -2.04 27.68
CA TYR A 481 4.13 -2.84 26.54
C TYR A 481 5.24 -3.03 25.52
N LEU A 482 5.18 -4.17 24.81
CA LEU A 482 5.98 -4.44 23.61
C LEU A 482 5.04 -4.67 22.43
N ILE A 483 5.32 -4.06 21.28
CA ILE A 483 4.61 -4.29 20.02
C ILE A 483 5.58 -4.92 19.04
N ILE A 484 5.28 -6.14 18.59
CA ILE A 484 6.10 -6.93 17.67
C ILE A 484 5.19 -7.60 16.62
N SER A 485 5.62 -7.63 15.34
CA SER A 485 4.90 -8.45 14.36
C SER A 485 5.21 -9.94 14.53
N GLU A 486 4.27 -10.80 14.15
CA GLU A 486 4.46 -12.25 14.20
C GLU A 486 5.65 -12.69 13.36
N ALA A 487 5.84 -12.08 12.19
CA ALA A 487 7.00 -12.35 11.34
C ALA A 487 8.32 -11.99 12.06
N GLN A 488 8.38 -10.86 12.75
CA GLN A 488 9.56 -10.46 13.52
C GLN A 488 9.79 -11.38 14.72
N TYR A 489 8.72 -11.76 15.41
CA TYR A 489 8.77 -12.69 16.54
C TYR A 489 9.35 -14.04 16.12
N ASN A 490 8.94 -14.55 14.96
CA ASN A 490 9.38 -15.86 14.47
C ASN A 490 10.79 -15.84 13.84
N VAL A 491 11.15 -14.76 13.15
CA VAL A 491 12.40 -14.68 12.35
C VAL A 491 13.55 -14.02 13.09
N LEU A 492 13.29 -12.98 13.88
CA LEU A 492 14.34 -12.18 14.52
C LEU A 492 14.71 -12.68 15.91
N LEU A 493 13.77 -13.30 16.63
CA LEU A 493 14.01 -13.76 18.00
C LEU A 493 14.53 -15.20 18.01
N LYS A 494 15.67 -15.41 18.68
CA LYS A 494 16.16 -16.73 19.05
C LYS A 494 15.30 -17.34 20.15
N GLU A 495 15.30 -18.65 20.31
CA GLU A 495 14.47 -19.33 21.34
C GLU A 495 14.77 -18.84 22.74
N GLU A 496 16.05 -18.57 23.09
CA GLU A 496 16.43 -18.00 24.38
C GLU A 496 15.87 -16.60 24.58
N GLU A 497 15.86 -15.78 23.53
CA GLU A 497 15.34 -14.38 23.56
C GLU A 497 13.80 -14.40 23.71
N LYS A 498 13.11 -15.32 23.02
CA LYS A 498 11.67 -15.55 23.18
C LYS A 498 11.36 -15.93 24.62
N LYS A 499 12.13 -16.86 25.19
CA LYS A 499 11.96 -17.30 26.57
C LYS A 499 12.14 -16.13 27.55
N ASN A 500 13.20 -15.33 27.38
CA ASN A 500 13.48 -14.15 28.22
C ASN A 500 12.33 -13.14 28.14
N ILE A 501 11.82 -12.84 26.96
CA ILE A 501 10.68 -11.94 26.78
C ILE A 501 9.44 -12.51 27.47
N LEU A 502 9.13 -13.80 27.27
CA LEU A 502 7.94 -14.42 27.82
C LEU A 502 8.01 -14.64 29.36
N GLU A 503 9.19 -14.71 29.92
CA GLU A 503 9.39 -14.68 31.39
C GLU A 503 8.90 -13.36 32.01
N ASN A 504 9.12 -12.25 31.32
CA ASN A 504 8.84 -10.90 31.82
C ASN A 504 7.54 -10.28 31.27
N TYR A 505 7.02 -10.78 30.15
CA TYR A 505 5.87 -10.22 29.46
C TYR A 505 4.79 -11.28 29.20
N LEU A 506 3.54 -10.83 29.12
CA LEU A 506 2.38 -11.62 28.70
C LEU A 506 1.91 -11.12 27.33
N ILE A 507 1.61 -12.04 26.41
CA ILE A 507 0.91 -11.68 25.19
C ILE A 507 -0.54 -11.36 25.57
N THR A 508 -0.93 -10.09 25.45
CA THR A 508 -2.26 -9.62 25.85
C THR A 508 -3.19 -9.34 24.68
N TYR A 509 -2.62 -9.17 23.50
CA TYR A 509 -3.40 -8.91 22.28
C TYR A 509 -2.69 -9.46 21.05
N ARG A 510 -3.48 -9.95 20.10
CA ARG A 510 -3.06 -10.28 18.73
C ARG A 510 -4.04 -9.65 17.75
N SER A 511 -3.52 -8.92 16.75
CA SER A 511 -4.38 -8.37 15.70
C SER A 511 -4.99 -9.49 14.83
N GLU A 512 -6.18 -9.25 14.32
CA GLU A 512 -6.90 -10.20 13.43
C GLU A 512 -6.43 -10.14 11.97
N THR A 513 -5.39 -9.36 11.67
CA THR A 513 -4.86 -9.22 10.32
C THR A 513 -4.13 -10.48 9.84
N ILE A 514 -3.96 -10.59 8.52
CA ILE A 514 -3.31 -11.75 7.89
C ILE A 514 -1.78 -11.60 7.98
N TYR A 515 -1.08 -12.73 8.25
CA TYR A 515 0.37 -12.80 8.13
C TYR A 515 0.88 -12.17 6.80
N PRO A 516 1.98 -11.39 6.78
CA PRO A 516 2.93 -11.15 7.89
C PRO A 516 2.61 -9.91 8.76
N TYR A 517 1.43 -9.31 8.64
CA TYR A 517 1.07 -8.01 9.21
C TYR A 517 0.40 -8.06 10.57
N ASN A 518 0.15 -9.24 11.10
CA ASN A 518 -0.39 -9.40 12.45
C ASN A 518 0.64 -8.98 13.50
N LEU A 519 0.14 -8.26 14.50
CA LEU A 519 0.92 -7.74 15.63
C LEU A 519 0.53 -8.45 16.92
N PHE A 520 1.53 -8.66 17.77
CA PHE A 520 1.37 -8.99 19.16
C PHE A 520 1.60 -7.76 20.02
N VAL A 521 0.75 -7.55 21.01
CA VAL A 521 1.01 -6.64 22.13
C VAL A 521 1.30 -7.51 23.36
N LEU A 522 2.47 -7.32 23.92
CA LEU A 522 2.88 -7.99 25.13
C LEU A 522 2.89 -6.96 26.27
N LYS A 523 2.23 -7.29 27.39
CA LYS A 523 2.20 -6.47 28.61
C LYS A 523 3.18 -7.03 29.65
N ARG A 524 3.89 -6.16 30.36
CA ARG A 524 4.82 -6.57 31.42
C ARG A 524 4.05 -7.15 32.61
N LYS A 525 4.51 -8.29 33.14
CA LYS A 525 3.82 -9.05 34.18
C LYS A 525 3.66 -8.31 35.53
N ASN A 526 4.63 -7.46 35.89
CA ASN A 526 4.69 -6.83 37.23
C ASN A 526 4.23 -5.37 37.21
N THR A 527 3.40 -4.96 36.27
CA THR A 527 2.85 -3.59 36.18
C THR A 527 1.38 -3.50 36.59
N GLU A 528 0.83 -4.53 37.22
CA GLU A 528 -0.52 -4.46 37.76
C GLU A 528 -0.53 -3.60 39.04
N PRO A 529 -1.34 -2.52 39.13
CA PRO A 529 -1.81 -2.05 40.41
C PRO A 529 -2.60 -3.22 41.03
N ALA A 530 -2.46 -3.42 42.32
CA ALA A 530 -3.26 -4.41 43.05
C ALA A 530 -4.76 -4.07 42.89
N LEU A 531 -5.36 -4.58 41.82
CA LEU A 531 -6.80 -4.56 41.66
C LEU A 531 -7.34 -5.70 42.53
N GLU A 532 -8.03 -5.33 43.59
CA GLU A 532 -9.02 -6.20 44.18
C GLU A 532 -9.98 -6.61 43.07
N LEU A 533 -9.78 -7.82 42.56
CA LEU A 533 -10.69 -8.48 41.64
C LEU A 533 -12.00 -8.71 42.40
N ASN A 534 -12.95 -7.77 42.22
CA ASN A 534 -14.35 -8.10 42.51
C ASN A 534 -14.71 -9.30 41.65
N ALA A 535 -14.77 -10.44 42.26
CA ALA A 535 -15.16 -11.71 41.69
C ALA A 535 -16.51 -11.54 40.98
N SER A 536 -16.47 -11.45 39.65
CA SER A 536 -17.70 -11.45 38.86
C SER A 536 -18.32 -12.83 38.90
N LYS A 537 -19.51 -12.86 39.40
CA LYS A 537 -20.44 -13.99 39.51
C LYS A 537 -20.45 -14.88 38.26
N GLY A 538 -20.08 -16.14 38.45
CA GLY A 538 -20.37 -17.20 37.50
C GLY A 538 -19.25 -18.20 37.38
N GLY A 539 -19.21 -19.21 38.20
CA GLY A 539 -18.69 -20.59 38.12
C GLY A 539 -17.54 -21.01 37.19
N LYS A 540 -16.85 -20.15 36.48
CA LYS A 540 -15.65 -20.47 35.71
C LYS A 540 -14.44 -20.47 36.67
N ILE A 541 -13.64 -21.55 36.64
CA ILE A 541 -12.46 -21.73 37.49
C ILE A 541 -11.18 -21.40 36.70
N GLY A 542 -11.19 -21.58 35.38
CA GLY A 542 -10.05 -21.31 34.51
C GLY A 542 -10.47 -20.88 33.12
N GLU A 543 -9.60 -20.13 32.47
CA GLU A 543 -9.80 -19.69 31.09
C GLU A 543 -8.52 -19.79 30.27
N ILE A 544 -8.67 -20.00 28.96
CA ILE A 544 -7.62 -19.76 27.98
C ILE A 544 -7.67 -18.27 27.65
N SER A 545 -6.85 -17.48 28.35
CA SER A 545 -6.84 -16.04 28.20
C SER A 545 -6.16 -15.60 26.90
N GLN A 546 -5.30 -16.46 26.34
CA GLN A 546 -4.64 -16.23 25.05
C GLN A 546 -4.27 -17.53 24.36
N TYR A 547 -4.41 -17.53 23.04
CA TYR A 547 -4.10 -18.67 22.19
C TYR A 547 -3.47 -18.20 20.88
N VAL A 548 -2.19 -18.49 20.70
CA VAL A 548 -1.40 -18.04 19.54
C VAL A 548 -0.97 -19.24 18.73
N VAL A 549 -1.39 -19.27 17.47
CA VAL A 549 -1.01 -20.28 16.48
C VAL A 549 -0.39 -19.53 15.30
N PRO A 550 0.71 -20.03 14.68
CA PRO A 550 1.22 -19.48 13.45
C PRO A 550 0.12 -19.38 12.39
N SER A 551 -0.05 -18.23 11.77
CA SER A 551 -1.11 -18.03 10.77
C SER A 551 -0.86 -18.82 9.49
N VAL A 552 0.42 -19.12 9.21
CA VAL A 552 0.86 -19.83 8.01
C VAL A 552 1.94 -20.83 8.38
N MET A 553 1.86 -22.02 7.82
CA MET A 553 2.84 -23.09 8.03
C MET A 553 3.32 -23.71 6.71
N LYS A 554 4.54 -24.24 6.74
CA LYS A 554 5.13 -25.06 5.67
C LYS A 554 5.29 -26.49 6.13
N VAL A 555 5.09 -27.44 5.24
CA VAL A 555 5.24 -28.87 5.53
C VAL A 555 6.68 -29.17 5.95
N GLY A 556 6.81 -29.92 7.04
CA GLY A 556 8.09 -30.37 7.59
C GLY A 556 8.80 -29.38 8.53
N GLU A 557 8.32 -28.14 8.66
CA GLU A 557 8.88 -27.18 9.63
C GLU A 557 8.23 -27.30 11.01
N VAL A 558 9.00 -27.06 12.07
CA VAL A 558 8.51 -27.08 13.45
C VAL A 558 7.95 -25.70 13.83
N TYR A 559 6.74 -25.66 14.33
CA TYR A 559 6.08 -24.44 14.81
C TYR A 559 5.70 -24.53 16.27
N THR A 560 5.75 -23.40 16.98
CA THR A 560 5.35 -23.32 18.38
C THR A 560 3.96 -22.70 18.48
N VAL A 561 3.08 -23.37 19.19
CA VAL A 561 1.76 -22.89 19.60
C VAL A 561 1.84 -22.46 21.05
N LEU A 562 1.45 -21.22 21.35
CA LEU A 562 1.46 -20.67 22.70
C LEU A 562 0.03 -20.58 23.24
N VAL A 563 -0.17 -21.09 24.43
CA VAL A 563 -1.47 -21.10 25.12
C VAL A 563 -1.29 -20.49 26.50
N GLN A 564 -1.91 -19.34 26.74
CA GLN A 564 -1.94 -18.78 28.08
C GLN A 564 -3.15 -19.28 28.86
N VAL A 565 -2.89 -20.02 29.91
CA VAL A 565 -3.89 -20.51 30.86
C VAL A 565 -3.90 -19.60 32.08
N LYS A 566 -5.08 -19.10 32.46
CA LYS A 566 -5.28 -18.26 33.64
C LYS A 566 -6.23 -18.94 34.59
N ASN A 567 -5.86 -18.98 35.88
CA ASN A 567 -6.75 -19.35 36.94
C ASN A 567 -7.59 -18.14 37.37
N ILE A 568 -8.88 -18.20 37.12
CA ILE A 568 -9.86 -17.16 37.51
C ILE A 568 -10.70 -17.56 38.72
N GLY A 569 -10.40 -18.71 39.29
CA GLY A 569 -10.99 -19.17 40.57
C GLY A 569 -10.32 -18.55 41.79
N ASP A 570 -10.86 -18.82 42.94
CA ASP A 570 -10.48 -18.30 44.25
C ASP A 570 -9.39 -19.11 44.99
N SER A 571 -9.03 -20.25 44.42
CA SER A 571 -8.10 -21.20 45.03
C SER A 571 -7.04 -21.65 44.04
N ARG A 572 -6.05 -22.42 44.52
CA ARG A 572 -5.07 -23.09 43.69
C ARG A 572 -5.70 -24.30 42.99
N TYR A 573 -5.54 -24.37 41.66
CA TYR A 573 -6.08 -25.47 40.85
C TYR A 573 -5.00 -26.05 39.92
N ASP A 574 -5.19 -27.37 39.64
CA ASP A 574 -4.41 -28.09 38.63
C ASP A 574 -5.20 -28.11 37.32
N PHE A 575 -4.61 -27.58 36.27
CA PHE A 575 -5.18 -27.54 34.93
C PHE A 575 -4.44 -28.49 34.00
N LEU A 576 -5.17 -29.06 33.05
CA LEU A 576 -4.65 -29.80 31.91
C LEU A 576 -5.08 -29.09 30.63
N ALA A 577 -4.13 -28.58 29.87
CA ALA A 577 -4.39 -28.11 28.53
C ALA A 577 -4.12 -29.22 27.51
N LYS A 578 -5.09 -29.53 26.66
CA LYS A 578 -4.99 -30.57 25.64
C LYS A 578 -5.20 -29.99 24.26
N MET A 579 -4.18 -30.09 23.40
CA MET A 579 -4.19 -29.57 22.04
C MET A 579 -4.63 -30.65 21.04
N TYR A 580 -5.45 -30.25 20.07
CA TYR A 580 -5.89 -31.04 18.93
C TYR A 580 -5.39 -30.36 17.63
N PRO A 581 -4.28 -30.87 17.07
CA PRO A 581 -3.58 -30.16 15.97
C PRO A 581 -4.24 -30.29 14.60
N GLY A 582 -5.34 -31.01 14.46
CA GLY A 582 -6.01 -31.24 13.17
C GLY A 582 -5.41 -32.40 12.35
N LYS A 583 -6.07 -32.72 11.21
CA LYS A 583 -5.78 -33.96 10.45
C LYS A 583 -4.42 -34.02 9.75
N HIS A 584 -3.79 -32.89 9.47
CA HIS A 584 -2.56 -32.80 8.66
C HIS A 584 -1.37 -32.23 9.44
N VAL A 585 -1.49 -32.15 10.75
CA VAL A 585 -0.47 -31.65 11.66
C VAL A 585 -0.26 -32.65 12.77
N ILE A 586 0.99 -32.92 13.12
CA ILE A 586 1.33 -33.77 14.26
C ILE A 586 1.94 -32.92 15.38
N SER A 587 1.74 -33.34 16.62
CA SER A 587 2.47 -32.79 17.76
C SER A 587 3.84 -33.46 17.88
N VAL A 588 4.88 -32.68 18.17
CA VAL A 588 6.26 -33.20 18.36
C VAL A 588 6.40 -33.91 19.71
N LYS A 589 5.57 -33.52 20.68
CA LYS A 589 5.46 -34.16 22.01
C LYS A 589 4.01 -34.50 22.29
N GLU A 590 3.73 -35.12 23.42
CA GLU A 590 2.33 -35.30 23.85
C GLU A 590 1.55 -34.00 23.77
N PRO A 591 0.38 -34.01 23.12
CA PRO A 591 -0.40 -32.79 22.91
C PRO A 591 -1.15 -32.34 24.16
N SER A 592 -0.58 -32.57 25.33
CA SER A 592 -1.17 -32.23 26.63
C SER A 592 -0.10 -31.74 27.59
N GLU A 593 -0.40 -30.68 28.34
CA GLU A 593 0.50 -30.10 29.33
C GLU A 593 -0.28 -29.74 30.60
N GLU A 594 0.27 -30.15 31.75
CA GLU A 594 -0.31 -29.88 33.07
C GLU A 594 0.33 -28.65 33.70
N VAL A 595 -0.49 -27.86 34.37
CA VAL A 595 -0.03 -26.67 35.06
C VAL A 595 -0.83 -26.43 36.35
N THR A 596 -0.12 -26.19 37.42
CA THR A 596 -0.72 -25.77 38.71
C THR A 596 -0.63 -24.26 38.82
N LEU A 597 -1.76 -23.57 39.02
CA LEU A 597 -1.85 -22.14 39.12
C LEU A 597 -2.53 -21.71 40.42
N ASN A 598 -1.93 -20.71 41.10
CA ASN A 598 -2.58 -20.03 42.22
C ASN A 598 -3.74 -19.16 41.72
N ALA A 599 -4.65 -18.76 42.60
CA ALA A 599 -5.71 -17.82 42.28
C ALA A 599 -5.19 -16.56 41.59
N GLY A 600 -5.81 -16.15 40.49
CA GLY A 600 -5.43 -14.98 39.69
C GLY A 600 -4.16 -15.13 38.85
N SER A 601 -3.37 -16.21 39.00
CA SER A 601 -2.13 -16.40 38.25
C SER A 601 -2.37 -16.95 36.84
N ALA A 602 -1.45 -16.68 35.93
CA ALA A 602 -1.47 -17.22 34.57
C ALA A 602 -0.10 -17.81 34.19
N ARG A 603 -0.10 -18.78 33.26
CA ARG A 603 1.11 -19.37 32.70
C ARG A 603 0.94 -19.65 31.21
N ILE A 604 2.02 -19.47 30.44
CA ILE A 604 2.06 -19.84 29.04
C ILE A 604 2.57 -21.27 28.91
N LEU A 605 1.84 -22.06 28.16
CA LEU A 605 2.17 -23.42 27.77
C LEU A 605 2.61 -23.43 26.30
N GLU A 606 3.60 -24.25 25.95
CA GLU A 606 4.18 -24.32 24.61
C GLU A 606 3.96 -25.70 23.99
N PHE A 607 3.23 -25.75 22.90
CA PHE A 607 3.06 -26.95 22.11
C PHE A 607 3.84 -26.85 20.81
N LYS A 608 4.62 -27.86 20.45
CA LYS A 608 5.35 -27.93 19.18
C LYS A 608 4.61 -28.81 18.20
N ILE A 609 4.36 -28.29 17.00
CA ILE A 609 3.63 -28.97 15.95
C ILE A 609 4.40 -28.96 14.63
N VAL A 610 4.19 -29.97 13.79
CA VAL A 610 4.78 -30.10 12.46
C VAL A 610 3.67 -30.42 11.46
N PRO A 611 3.46 -29.61 10.44
CA PRO A 611 2.62 -29.98 9.31
C PRO A 611 3.25 -31.12 8.53
N ILE A 612 2.50 -32.18 8.27
CA ILE A 612 2.97 -33.38 7.56
C ILE A 612 2.44 -33.50 6.14
N LYS A 613 1.43 -32.71 5.79
CA LYS A 613 0.82 -32.71 4.47
C LYS A 613 0.26 -31.32 4.15
N GLU A 614 0.37 -30.92 2.88
CA GLU A 614 -0.25 -29.70 2.38
C GLU A 614 -1.78 -29.76 2.48
N TYR A 615 -2.39 -28.62 2.82
CA TYR A 615 -3.82 -28.49 2.95
C TYR A 615 -4.27 -27.15 2.33
N THR A 616 -5.19 -27.21 1.39
CA THR A 616 -5.81 -26.01 0.81
C THR A 616 -7.00 -25.58 1.67
N GLY A 617 -6.84 -24.47 2.38
CA GLY A 617 -7.90 -23.90 3.21
C GLY A 617 -7.49 -23.62 4.67
N LYS A 618 -8.47 -23.43 5.52
CA LYS A 618 -8.30 -23.16 6.96
C LYS A 618 -8.26 -24.47 7.74
N LEU A 619 -7.16 -24.77 8.40
CA LEU A 619 -7.05 -25.90 9.30
C LEU A 619 -7.28 -25.44 10.76
N PRO A 620 -8.29 -25.97 11.49
CA PRO A 620 -8.47 -25.63 12.89
C PRO A 620 -7.44 -26.35 13.77
N ILE A 621 -6.83 -25.61 14.70
CA ILE A 621 -6.08 -26.14 15.82
C ILE A 621 -6.83 -25.73 17.07
N THR A 622 -7.24 -26.70 17.89
CA THR A 622 -8.08 -26.47 19.07
C THR A 622 -7.32 -26.83 20.34
N VAL A 623 -7.48 -26.04 21.37
CA VAL A 623 -7.00 -26.37 22.72
C VAL A 623 -8.17 -26.36 23.68
N ASP A 624 -8.31 -27.44 24.42
CA ASP A 624 -9.29 -27.61 25.50
C ASP A 624 -8.58 -27.51 26.85
N LEU A 625 -9.16 -26.76 27.77
CA LEU A 625 -8.69 -26.62 29.14
C LEU A 625 -9.58 -27.39 30.09
N TYR A 626 -8.98 -28.23 30.90
CA TYR A 626 -9.63 -29.02 31.92
C TYR A 626 -9.09 -28.64 33.29
N VAL A 627 -9.95 -28.70 34.31
CA VAL A 627 -9.56 -28.66 35.74
C VAL A 627 -9.63 -30.06 36.34
N LYS A 628 -8.66 -30.40 37.18
CA LYS A 628 -8.59 -31.66 37.92
C LYS A 628 -9.24 -31.50 39.28
N GLU A 629 -10.57 -31.55 39.37
CA GLU A 629 -11.33 -31.58 40.61
C GLU A 629 -12.24 -32.82 40.61
N LYS A 630 -12.01 -33.78 41.52
CA LYS A 630 -12.84 -35.01 41.65
C LYS A 630 -13.19 -35.69 40.32
N GLY A 631 -12.32 -35.49 39.31
CA GLY A 631 -12.46 -35.88 37.91
C GLY A 631 -12.02 -34.75 36.97
N MET A 632 -11.86 -35.04 35.66
CA MET A 632 -11.52 -34.03 34.65
C MET A 632 -12.78 -33.31 34.17
N LYS A 633 -12.87 -32.01 34.43
CA LYS A 633 -13.98 -31.17 33.95
C LYS A 633 -13.44 -30.16 32.95
N LYS A 634 -13.97 -30.13 31.73
CA LYS A 634 -13.66 -29.10 30.74
C LYS A 634 -14.19 -27.76 31.21
N VAL A 635 -13.29 -26.74 31.25
CA VAL A 635 -13.60 -25.38 31.76
C VAL A 635 -13.56 -24.34 30.67
N ASP A 636 -12.74 -24.55 29.62
CA ASP A 636 -12.66 -23.66 28.48
C ASP A 636 -12.18 -24.35 27.20
N SER A 637 -12.31 -23.68 26.06
CA SER A 637 -11.85 -24.16 24.75
C SER A 637 -11.59 -23.01 23.83
N ALA A 638 -10.46 -23.05 23.11
CA ALA A 638 -10.10 -22.08 22.10
C ALA A 638 -9.74 -22.77 20.78
N THR A 639 -10.20 -22.22 19.67
CA THR A 639 -9.86 -22.69 18.32
C THR A 639 -9.29 -21.55 17.50
N ASN A 640 -8.16 -21.80 16.85
CA ASN A 640 -7.57 -20.87 15.90
C ASN A 640 -7.30 -21.60 14.57
N TYR A 641 -7.12 -20.84 13.49
CA TYR A 641 -7.00 -21.38 12.14
C TYR A 641 -5.63 -21.09 11.55
N VAL A 642 -5.11 -22.05 10.80
CA VAL A 642 -3.82 -21.98 10.12
C VAL A 642 -4.02 -22.12 8.63
N TYR A 643 -3.18 -21.43 7.85
CA TYR A 643 -3.10 -21.57 6.41
C TYR A 643 -1.77 -22.21 6.02
N PHE A 644 -1.77 -22.94 4.89
CA PHE A 644 -0.54 -23.49 4.31
C PHE A 644 -0.09 -22.63 3.14
N ILE A 645 1.21 -22.44 3.02
CA ILE A 645 1.81 -21.85 1.82
C ILE A 645 2.18 -23.01 0.89
N GLU A 646 1.66 -22.98 -0.34
CA GLU A 646 2.18 -23.79 -1.43
C GLU A 646 3.64 -23.39 -1.68
N LYS A 647 4.47 -24.39 -1.96
CA LYS A 647 5.90 -24.21 -2.28
C LYS A 647 6.13 -23.39 -3.54
#